data_84c6869c8304a56a4a728c3b97628087
#
_entry.id   84c6869c8304a56a4a728c3b97628087
#
_cell.length_a   1.000
_cell.length_b   1.000
_cell.length_c   1.000
_cell.angle_alpha   90.00
_cell.angle_beta   90.00
_cell.angle_gamma   90.00
#
_symmetry.space_group_name_H-M   'P 1'
#
loop_
_entity.id
_entity.type
_entity.pdbx_description
1 polymer ?
#
loop_
_entity_poly.entity_id
_entity_poly.type
_entity_poly.pdbx_seq_one_letter_code
_entity_poly.pdbx_strand_id
1 'polypeptide(L)'
;MEKSDISNQTLIAKKYIEENDLERIISEMINSLVHERVKNPLVYMIKYLAGLMTEEERKVNGFIIPEPYPLGQPISKYPFLSKDCLLKKYLSKELFKDIKYLKSKNGGNINSTIKISENLNNDKIGVQINDYDSLIVFKDLLIPIIDEYHNIDTEYEFKEDLKEEINENSFPFFEKNLNNFKRFTVKLSRNIKNYPFENICQNEKRMEIEKDLTRAINKLIDSKNLPHLDNIIFSEENENKWNEILEYVNYDNEKENKSQLQNNFPQNRTIFYNNDLSLIILINFSEHLEIIGVLNEENIKNGFSNKINEINNISILINKFIEYEYDKKYGFLTCDVKKIGVGMELSSIIICEKLNIEKSKKTIDDIVKNLKFDSYQIESVDDNKVKIFINSYFKLCEKYQKDFIESFYSKISGLINFNRKTNINYDKIIFNRDFNPTEKNILITYDKTFGKEEFNISSSGKILNEYFTYYIQNPKNKYGIFFDCPSDIKTFSNFVNEYLFLSQNYIIDETISNMNINSNFQLTDIEKKKIISMKICLIRNLEHFPFSNCELNSNDKIEKIIINVLNTLNLRNHFGNYFSLDNENQVAQAKKIISENNLKLYDDNLHIKNRGVIQFDSDNIFALINDIDHLKFFLSAYNNPGEKLNEYLFNILKTVNEFSKQIKYLIDENYGIITSSPKFLGTGLIVEIEIKVKMLNEILDKICKEANESLFGNSYNMKNKVNEFSYQIISDDVDGKIVKVWNNITIGKSENEILGDILYFISQIFMVDKKLNKKQENEIIQDNNNIEINDNEINTTSNSENTF
;
A
#
# COMPACT_ATOMS: atom_id res chain seq x y z
N MET A 1 14.14 -72.92 -51.70
CA MET A 1 12.95 -72.22 -51.28
C MET A 1 13.30 -71.01 -50.38
N GLU A 2 14.28 -70.99 -49.50
CA GLU A 2 14.58 -69.92 -48.53
C GLU A 2 15.13 -68.60 -49.10
N LYS A 3 15.79 -68.59 -50.30
CA LYS A 3 16.31 -67.32 -50.86
C LYS A 3 15.25 -66.52 -51.60
N SER A 4 14.17 -67.13 -52.11
CA SER A 4 13.04 -66.39 -52.76
C SER A 4 12.11 -65.76 -51.75
N ASP A 5 11.99 -66.29 -50.55
CA ASP A 5 11.16 -65.79 -49.47
C ASP A 5 11.78 -64.52 -48.79
N ILE A 6 13.12 -64.55 -48.60
CA ILE A 6 13.85 -63.38 -48.00
C ILE A 6 13.80 -62.19 -48.97
N SER A 7 13.93 -62.44 -50.27
CA SER A 7 13.82 -61.36 -51.30
C SER A 7 12.43 -60.76 -51.37
N ASN A 8 11.40 -61.52 -51.21
CA ASN A 8 9.99 -61.05 -51.21
C ASN A 8 9.67 -60.26 -49.93
N GLN A 9 10.13 -60.75 -48.76
CA GLN A 9 9.99 -60.03 -47.49
C GLN A 9 10.74 -58.70 -47.50
N THR A 10 11.93 -58.61 -48.09
CA THR A 10 12.68 -57.40 -48.21
C THR A 10 12.02 -56.39 -49.14
N LEU A 11 11.35 -56.83 -50.20
CA LEU A 11 10.58 -55.97 -51.13
C LEU A 11 9.34 -55.39 -50.45
N ILE A 12 8.61 -56.20 -49.66
CA ILE A 12 7.43 -55.81 -48.91
C ILE A 12 7.82 -54.78 -47.86
N ALA A 13 8.89 -55.01 -47.10
CA ALA A 13 9.41 -54.07 -46.13
C ALA A 13 9.81 -52.71 -46.73
N LYS A 14 10.51 -52.70 -47.85
CA LYS A 14 10.86 -51.50 -48.58
C LYS A 14 9.59 -50.74 -49.01
N LYS A 15 8.63 -51.39 -49.59
CA LYS A 15 7.39 -50.77 -50.02
C LYS A 15 6.62 -50.15 -48.85
N TYR A 16 6.56 -50.83 -47.68
CA TYR A 16 5.93 -50.34 -46.48
C TYR A 16 6.63 -49.05 -45.92
N ILE A 17 8.00 -49.08 -45.96
CA ILE A 17 8.84 -47.93 -45.52
C ILE A 17 8.58 -46.72 -46.43
N GLU A 18 8.51 -46.92 -47.77
CA GLU A 18 8.26 -45.86 -48.77
C GLU A 18 6.80 -45.33 -48.66
N GLU A 19 5.80 -46.19 -48.55
CA GLU A 19 4.38 -45.84 -48.51
C GLU A 19 4.02 -45.06 -47.23
N ASN A 20 4.77 -45.29 -46.11
CA ASN A 20 4.55 -44.56 -44.85
C ASN A 20 5.57 -43.51 -44.56
N ASP A 21 6.45 -43.16 -45.50
CA ASP A 21 7.46 -42.08 -45.41
C ASP A 21 8.37 -42.20 -44.14
N LEU A 22 8.59 -43.44 -43.70
CA LEU A 22 9.28 -43.74 -42.43
C LEU A 22 10.73 -43.33 -42.46
N GLU A 23 11.41 -43.47 -43.61
CA GLU A 23 12.82 -43.09 -43.73
C GLU A 23 13.03 -41.60 -43.50
N ARG A 24 12.15 -40.76 -44.05
CA ARG A 24 12.19 -39.30 -43.85
C ARG A 24 11.88 -38.97 -42.38
N ILE A 25 10.79 -39.50 -41.81
CA ILE A 25 10.39 -39.22 -40.42
C ILE A 25 11.48 -39.59 -39.43
N ILE A 26 12.07 -40.79 -39.57
CA ILE A 26 13.13 -41.27 -38.67
C ILE A 26 14.42 -40.44 -38.86
N SER A 27 14.79 -40.16 -40.11
CA SER A 27 15.98 -39.34 -40.40
C SER A 27 15.87 -37.91 -39.83
N GLU A 28 14.75 -37.26 -40.01
CA GLU A 28 14.48 -35.94 -39.47
C GLU A 28 14.51 -35.97 -37.93
N MET A 29 13.87 -36.95 -37.30
CA MET A 29 13.87 -37.12 -35.85
C MET A 29 15.28 -37.34 -35.31
N ILE A 30 16.07 -38.23 -35.91
CA ILE A 30 17.44 -38.52 -35.48
C ILE A 30 18.36 -37.31 -35.72
N ASN A 31 18.27 -36.64 -36.86
CA ASN A 31 19.05 -35.47 -37.18
C ASN A 31 18.78 -34.33 -36.16
N SER A 32 17.51 -34.13 -35.83
CA SER A 32 17.10 -33.15 -34.83
C SER A 32 17.65 -33.52 -33.44
N LEU A 33 17.55 -34.81 -33.07
CA LEU A 33 18.05 -35.34 -31.78
C LEU A 33 19.59 -35.19 -31.64
N VAL A 34 20.33 -35.50 -32.71
CA VAL A 34 21.80 -35.38 -32.75
C VAL A 34 22.22 -33.94 -32.70
N HIS A 35 21.51 -33.08 -33.42
CA HIS A 35 21.79 -31.64 -33.45
C HIS A 35 21.56 -30.99 -32.07
N GLU A 36 20.48 -31.40 -31.36
CA GLU A 36 20.05 -30.80 -30.09
C GLU A 36 20.77 -31.35 -28.86
N ARG A 37 21.37 -32.51 -28.93
CA ARG A 37 22.09 -33.19 -27.82
C ARG A 37 21.26 -33.24 -26.53
N VAL A 38 19.99 -33.59 -26.62
CA VAL A 38 19.05 -33.61 -25.48
C VAL A 38 19.46 -34.61 -24.41
N LYS A 39 19.23 -34.28 -23.12
CA LYS A 39 19.58 -35.13 -21.97
C LYS A 39 18.83 -36.46 -21.96
N ASN A 40 17.59 -36.51 -22.44
CA ASN A 40 16.73 -37.71 -22.49
C ASN A 40 16.31 -37.98 -23.92
N PRO A 41 17.13 -38.66 -24.74
CA PRO A 41 16.81 -38.94 -26.15
C PRO A 41 15.52 -39.67 -26.34
N LEU A 42 15.21 -40.70 -25.52
CA LEU A 42 13.97 -41.49 -25.63
C LEU A 42 12.71 -40.67 -25.41
N VAL A 43 12.72 -39.79 -24.40
CA VAL A 43 11.58 -38.88 -24.16
C VAL A 43 11.39 -37.91 -25.32
N TYR A 44 12.47 -37.44 -25.91
CA TYR A 44 12.43 -36.61 -27.11
C TYR A 44 11.80 -37.33 -28.31
N MET A 45 12.25 -38.57 -28.58
CA MET A 45 11.71 -39.40 -29.68
C MET A 45 10.21 -39.65 -29.50
N ILE A 46 9.76 -40.00 -28.26
CA ILE A 46 8.34 -40.21 -27.96
C ILE A 46 7.54 -38.92 -28.24
N LYS A 47 8.01 -37.77 -27.74
CA LYS A 47 7.37 -36.48 -27.97
C LYS A 47 7.31 -36.11 -29.45
N TYR A 48 8.37 -36.33 -30.18
CA TYR A 48 8.45 -36.04 -31.62
C TYR A 48 7.43 -36.88 -32.40
N LEU A 49 7.43 -38.19 -32.18
CA LEU A 49 6.49 -39.12 -32.87
C LEU A 49 5.05 -38.84 -32.47
N ALA A 50 4.79 -38.60 -31.18
CA ALA A 50 3.45 -38.26 -30.71
C ALA A 50 2.92 -36.94 -31.31
N GLY A 51 3.80 -35.99 -31.62
CA GLY A 51 3.46 -34.74 -32.30
C GLY A 51 3.01 -34.93 -33.77
N LEU A 52 3.43 -36.02 -34.41
CA LEU A 52 3.04 -36.39 -35.78
C LEU A 52 1.70 -37.15 -35.83
N MET A 53 1.20 -37.67 -34.69
CA MET A 53 -0.05 -38.46 -34.60
C MET A 53 -1.25 -37.50 -34.44
N THR A 54 -2.38 -37.89 -35.05
CA THR A 54 -3.68 -37.22 -34.78
C THR A 54 -4.15 -37.45 -33.35
N GLU A 55 -5.05 -36.62 -32.83
CA GLU A 55 -5.60 -36.75 -31.49
C GLU A 55 -6.37 -38.07 -31.30
N GLU A 56 -7.05 -38.54 -32.36
CA GLU A 56 -7.77 -39.82 -32.39
C GLU A 56 -6.82 -41.00 -32.31
N GLU A 57 -5.75 -41.01 -33.08
CA GLU A 57 -4.73 -42.07 -33.06
C GLU A 57 -4.05 -42.17 -31.68
N ARG A 58 -3.81 -41.04 -31.03
CA ARG A 58 -3.25 -41.03 -29.66
C ARG A 58 -4.21 -41.64 -28.64
N LYS A 59 -5.50 -41.28 -28.69
CA LYS A 59 -6.53 -41.84 -27.81
C LYS A 59 -6.73 -43.34 -28.01
N VAL A 60 -6.80 -43.80 -29.27
CA VAL A 60 -7.02 -45.22 -29.61
C VAL A 60 -5.87 -46.12 -29.16
N ASN A 61 -4.63 -45.63 -29.25
CA ASN A 61 -3.42 -46.38 -28.92
C ASN A 61 -2.96 -46.23 -27.47
N GLY A 62 -3.74 -45.54 -26.61
CA GLY A 62 -3.46 -45.41 -25.19
C GLY A 62 -2.23 -44.59 -24.85
N PHE A 63 -1.75 -43.81 -25.82
CA PHE A 63 -0.74 -42.79 -25.54
C PHE A 63 -1.39 -41.61 -24.78
N ILE A 64 -1.70 -41.86 -23.50
CA ILE A 64 -2.04 -40.83 -22.54
C ILE A 64 -0.70 -40.16 -22.18
N ILE A 65 -0.15 -39.39 -23.12
CA ILE A 65 0.78 -38.37 -22.78
C ILE A 65 -0.11 -37.28 -22.16
N PRO A 66 0.16 -36.77 -20.94
CA PRO A 66 -0.59 -35.64 -20.39
C PRO A 66 -0.55 -34.53 -21.44
N GLU A 67 -1.68 -34.27 -22.09
CA GLU A 67 -1.96 -33.45 -23.24
C GLU A 67 -0.68 -33.11 -24.08
N PRO A 68 -0.43 -33.80 -25.22
CA PRO A 68 0.73 -33.46 -26.00
C PRO A 68 0.53 -32.08 -26.63
N TYR A 69 1.27 -31.14 -26.16
CA TYR A 69 1.34 -29.87 -26.85
C TYR A 69 1.80 -30.07 -28.29
N PRO A 70 1.11 -29.51 -29.29
CA PRO A 70 1.53 -29.63 -30.68
C PRO A 70 2.97 -29.08 -30.82
N LEU A 71 3.83 -29.92 -31.46
CA LEU A 71 5.20 -29.52 -31.75
C LEU A 71 5.23 -28.54 -32.92
N GLY A 72 5.95 -27.42 -32.71
CA GLY A 72 6.16 -26.42 -33.75
C GLY A 72 7.37 -26.65 -34.60
N GLN A 73 7.49 -25.90 -35.67
CA GLN A 73 8.75 -25.77 -36.39
C GLN A 73 9.83 -25.21 -35.44
N PRO A 74 11.00 -25.86 -35.32
CA PRO A 74 12.01 -25.44 -34.35
C PRO A 74 12.62 -24.10 -34.73
N ILE A 75 12.83 -23.24 -33.71
CA ILE A 75 13.71 -22.09 -33.89
C ILE A 75 15.15 -22.58 -33.93
N SER A 76 15.83 -22.35 -35.02
CA SER A 76 17.18 -22.90 -35.24
C SER A 76 18.25 -22.30 -34.35
N LYS A 77 18.05 -21.10 -33.78
CA LYS A 77 19.08 -20.39 -33.03
C LYS A 77 18.52 -19.80 -31.73
N TYR A 78 19.33 -19.87 -30.67
CA TYR A 78 19.09 -19.13 -29.43
C TYR A 78 19.11 -17.63 -29.72
N PRO A 79 18.11 -16.86 -29.27
CA PRO A 79 18.03 -15.43 -29.57
C PRO A 79 19.18 -14.66 -28.91
N PHE A 80 19.76 -13.71 -29.64
CA PHE A 80 20.72 -12.80 -29.05
C PHE A 80 19.99 -11.71 -28.25
N LEU A 81 20.19 -11.70 -26.93
CA LEU A 81 19.57 -10.76 -26.02
C LEU A 81 20.60 -9.71 -25.62
N SER A 82 20.58 -8.56 -26.28
CA SER A 82 21.56 -7.48 -26.09
C SER A 82 21.29 -6.63 -24.84
N LYS A 83 20.06 -6.58 -24.36
CA LYS A 83 19.63 -5.72 -23.25
C LYS A 83 19.36 -6.51 -21.99
N ASP A 84 19.53 -5.85 -20.84
CA ASP A 84 19.13 -6.38 -19.53
C ASP A 84 17.60 -6.28 -19.40
N CYS A 85 16.95 -7.44 -19.47
CA CYS A 85 15.52 -7.65 -19.30
C CYS A 85 15.26 -8.98 -18.59
N LEU A 86 14.05 -9.18 -18.08
CA LEU A 86 13.69 -10.41 -17.37
C LEU A 86 13.83 -11.65 -18.27
N LEU A 87 13.51 -11.52 -19.56
CA LEU A 87 13.75 -12.61 -20.52
C LEU A 87 15.21 -13.09 -20.51
N LYS A 88 16.19 -12.15 -20.54
CA LYS A 88 17.62 -12.51 -20.50
C LYS A 88 18.02 -13.20 -19.19
N LYS A 89 17.39 -12.81 -18.08
CA LYS A 89 17.64 -13.43 -16.78
C LYS A 89 17.14 -14.88 -16.71
N TYR A 90 15.97 -15.15 -17.27
CA TYR A 90 15.29 -16.44 -17.10
C TYR A 90 15.43 -17.40 -18.27
N LEU A 91 15.66 -16.93 -19.51
CA LEU A 91 15.84 -17.81 -20.65
C LEU A 91 17.29 -18.31 -20.74
N SER A 92 17.58 -19.43 -20.10
CA SER A 92 18.86 -20.10 -20.26
C SER A 92 18.94 -20.87 -21.61
N LYS A 93 20.14 -21.23 -22.06
CA LYS A 93 20.31 -22.05 -23.27
C LYS A 93 19.71 -23.45 -23.09
N GLU A 94 19.73 -23.98 -21.89
CA GLU A 94 19.15 -25.26 -21.52
C GLU A 94 17.63 -25.18 -21.60
N LEU A 95 17.02 -24.22 -20.94
CA LEU A 95 15.58 -24.02 -21.00
C LEU A 95 15.09 -23.80 -22.44
N PHE A 96 15.81 -22.96 -23.21
CA PHE A 96 15.46 -22.73 -24.61
C PHE A 96 15.43 -24.03 -25.43
N LYS A 97 16.37 -24.97 -25.22
CA LYS A 97 16.38 -26.26 -25.90
C LYS A 97 15.14 -27.11 -25.55
N ASP A 98 14.67 -27.02 -24.31
CA ASP A 98 13.53 -27.78 -23.83
C ASP A 98 12.21 -27.24 -24.37
N ILE A 99 12.07 -25.92 -24.51
CA ILE A 99 10.79 -25.28 -24.88
C ILE A 99 10.66 -24.86 -26.34
N LYS A 100 11.74 -24.83 -27.12
CA LYS A 100 11.74 -24.29 -28.50
C LYS A 100 10.84 -25.06 -29.49
N TYR A 101 10.49 -26.30 -29.19
CA TYR A 101 9.60 -27.13 -30.02
C TYR A 101 8.14 -27.09 -29.55
N LEU A 102 7.89 -26.52 -28.38
CA LEU A 102 6.55 -26.49 -27.78
C LEU A 102 5.64 -25.46 -28.48
N LYS A 103 4.35 -25.78 -28.52
CA LYS A 103 3.28 -24.89 -28.97
C LYS A 103 2.10 -24.95 -28.01
N SER A 104 1.43 -23.83 -27.83
CA SER A 104 0.10 -23.81 -27.20
C SER A 104 -0.98 -24.36 -28.14
N LYS A 105 -2.17 -24.63 -27.61
CA LYS A 105 -3.31 -25.16 -28.38
C LYS A 105 -3.70 -24.25 -29.55
N ASN A 106 -3.57 -22.93 -29.39
CA ASN A 106 -3.87 -21.96 -30.44
C ASN A 106 -2.67 -21.63 -31.34
N GLY A 107 -1.57 -22.39 -31.23
CA GLY A 107 -0.40 -22.26 -32.11
C GLY A 107 0.69 -21.31 -31.62
N GLY A 108 0.54 -20.72 -30.45
CA GLY A 108 1.58 -19.93 -29.80
C GLY A 108 2.86 -20.73 -29.59
N ASN A 109 3.99 -20.18 -29.91
CA ASN A 109 5.30 -20.84 -29.82
C ASN A 109 6.31 -19.86 -29.22
N ILE A 110 7.55 -20.33 -29.03
CA ILE A 110 8.57 -19.49 -28.38
C ILE A 110 8.88 -18.21 -29.19
N ASN A 111 8.75 -18.21 -30.53
CA ASN A 111 8.95 -16.98 -31.34
C ASN A 111 7.87 -15.92 -31.04
N SER A 112 6.62 -16.36 -30.91
CA SER A 112 5.51 -15.46 -30.59
C SER A 112 5.51 -15.07 -29.10
N THR A 113 6.17 -15.84 -28.24
CA THR A 113 6.29 -15.55 -26.80
C THR A 113 7.42 -14.56 -26.51
N ILE A 114 8.51 -14.60 -27.28
CA ILE A 114 9.66 -13.71 -27.10
C ILE A 114 9.44 -12.44 -27.92
N LYS A 115 9.38 -11.31 -27.28
CA LYS A 115 9.48 -10.00 -27.97
C LYS A 115 10.93 -9.80 -28.39
N ILE A 116 11.22 -10.01 -29.68
CA ILE A 116 12.54 -9.74 -30.23
C ILE A 116 12.78 -8.24 -30.19
N SER A 117 13.69 -7.84 -29.32
CA SER A 117 13.90 -6.49 -28.83
C SER A 117 14.59 -5.51 -29.78
N GLU A 118 14.58 -5.71 -31.10
CA GLU A 118 15.21 -4.74 -32.02
C GLU A 118 14.55 -3.34 -31.98
N ASN A 119 13.28 -3.26 -31.51
CA ASN A 119 12.51 -2.01 -31.47
C ASN A 119 12.05 -1.59 -30.06
N LEU A 120 12.36 -2.34 -29.00
CA LEU A 120 11.87 -2.02 -27.65
C LEU A 120 12.98 -1.36 -26.81
N ASN A 121 13.20 -0.06 -27.04
CA ASN A 121 14.27 0.68 -26.34
C ASN A 121 14.12 0.70 -24.80
N ASN A 122 12.95 0.34 -24.23
CA ASN A 122 12.67 0.40 -22.79
C ASN A 122 11.88 -0.79 -22.20
N ASP A 123 11.70 -1.91 -22.92
CA ASP A 123 10.99 -3.07 -22.35
C ASP A 123 11.89 -3.88 -21.42
N LYS A 124 11.59 -3.84 -20.15
CA LYS A 124 12.30 -4.59 -19.09
C LYS A 124 11.87 -6.06 -19.00
N ILE A 125 10.81 -6.47 -19.68
CA ILE A 125 10.21 -7.81 -19.57
C ILE A 125 10.72 -8.73 -20.67
N GLY A 126 10.46 -8.41 -21.95
CA GLY A 126 10.93 -9.15 -23.13
C GLY A 126 10.06 -10.34 -23.53
N VAL A 127 8.91 -10.58 -22.90
CA VAL A 127 7.96 -11.66 -23.25
C VAL A 127 6.53 -11.15 -23.37
N GLN A 128 5.71 -11.95 -24.05
CA GLN A 128 4.26 -11.78 -24.13
C GLN A 128 3.57 -13.14 -24.07
N ILE A 129 2.28 -13.13 -23.70
CA ILE A 129 1.46 -14.33 -23.60
C ILE A 129 0.64 -14.48 -24.87
N ASN A 130 0.54 -15.68 -25.41
CA ASN A 130 -0.16 -15.94 -26.66
C ASN A 130 -1.64 -16.36 -26.45
N ASP A 131 -1.89 -17.05 -25.35
CA ASP A 131 -3.17 -17.59 -24.92
C ASP A 131 -3.03 -18.14 -23.49
N TYR A 132 -4.13 -18.57 -22.88
CA TYR A 132 -4.10 -19.21 -21.56
C TYR A 132 -3.15 -20.43 -21.49
N ASP A 133 -3.18 -21.27 -22.53
CA ASP A 133 -2.39 -22.50 -22.59
C ASP A 133 -0.88 -22.21 -22.60
N SER A 134 -0.46 -21.04 -23.06
CA SER A 134 0.95 -20.61 -23.04
C SER A 134 1.52 -20.53 -21.62
N LEU A 135 0.72 -20.19 -20.61
CA LEU A 135 1.15 -20.19 -19.20
C LEU A 135 1.51 -21.60 -18.72
N ILE A 136 0.88 -22.61 -19.28
CA ILE A 136 1.12 -24.01 -18.91
C ILE A 136 2.30 -24.55 -19.71
N VAL A 137 2.33 -24.28 -21.03
CA VAL A 137 3.36 -24.77 -21.96
C VAL A 137 4.72 -24.17 -21.68
N PHE A 138 4.76 -22.87 -21.46
CA PHE A 138 5.99 -22.09 -21.22
C PHE A 138 6.14 -21.67 -19.76
N LYS A 139 5.56 -22.44 -18.82
CA LYS A 139 5.52 -22.13 -17.39
C LYS A 139 6.91 -21.82 -16.80
N ASP A 140 7.92 -22.62 -17.19
CA ASP A 140 9.27 -22.48 -16.65
C ASP A 140 9.98 -21.19 -17.10
N LEU A 141 9.45 -20.52 -18.13
CA LEU A 141 9.89 -19.21 -18.60
C LEU A 141 8.95 -18.10 -18.11
N LEU A 142 7.64 -18.24 -18.33
CA LEU A 142 6.67 -17.15 -18.11
C LEU A 142 6.37 -16.91 -16.63
N ILE A 143 6.20 -17.97 -15.83
CA ILE A 143 5.85 -17.84 -14.41
C ILE A 143 6.90 -17.03 -13.62
N PRO A 144 8.21 -17.37 -13.68
CA PRO A 144 9.21 -16.59 -12.96
C PRO A 144 9.29 -15.13 -13.40
N ILE A 145 9.05 -14.86 -14.69
CA ILE A 145 9.03 -13.48 -15.22
C ILE A 145 7.82 -12.71 -14.70
N ILE A 146 6.63 -13.32 -14.70
CA ILE A 146 5.39 -12.72 -14.19
C ILE A 146 5.52 -12.47 -12.69
N ASP A 147 5.93 -13.47 -11.93
CA ASP A 147 6.05 -13.39 -10.47
C ASP A 147 7.06 -12.30 -10.06
N GLU A 148 8.23 -12.22 -10.72
CA GLU A 148 9.21 -11.16 -10.44
C GLU A 148 8.72 -9.77 -10.87
N TYR A 149 8.11 -9.62 -12.05
CA TYR A 149 7.62 -8.32 -12.50
C TYR A 149 6.53 -7.77 -11.58
N HIS A 150 5.61 -8.64 -11.15
CA HIS A 150 4.51 -8.27 -10.26
C HIS A 150 4.87 -8.34 -8.78
N ASN A 151 6.09 -8.78 -8.44
CA ASN A 151 6.60 -8.93 -7.07
C ASN A 151 5.66 -9.74 -6.18
N ILE A 152 5.26 -10.93 -6.65
CA ILE A 152 4.39 -11.88 -5.95
C ILE A 152 5.13 -13.18 -5.66
N ASP A 153 4.68 -13.91 -4.64
CA ASP A 153 5.22 -15.22 -4.25
C ASP A 153 4.40 -16.39 -4.83
N THR A 154 4.82 -17.60 -4.48
CA THR A 154 4.17 -18.84 -4.93
C THR A 154 2.79 -19.06 -4.30
N GLU A 155 2.52 -18.47 -3.14
CA GLU A 155 1.26 -18.62 -2.39
C GLU A 155 0.22 -17.55 -2.72
N TYR A 156 0.60 -16.58 -3.58
CA TYR A 156 -0.29 -15.50 -3.97
C TYR A 156 -1.54 -16.04 -4.70
N GLU A 157 -2.70 -15.53 -4.31
CA GLU A 157 -3.99 -15.71 -4.99
C GLU A 157 -4.60 -14.35 -5.32
N PHE A 158 -5.04 -14.19 -6.56
CA PHE A 158 -5.67 -12.95 -7.01
C PHE A 158 -7.04 -12.77 -6.38
N LYS A 159 -7.29 -11.60 -5.80
CA LYS A 159 -8.61 -11.22 -5.28
C LYS A 159 -9.24 -10.20 -6.21
N GLU A 160 -10.37 -10.55 -6.80
CA GLU A 160 -11.15 -9.65 -7.65
C GLU A 160 -11.93 -8.66 -6.78
N ASP A 161 -11.56 -7.38 -6.81
CA ASP A 161 -12.21 -6.28 -6.08
C ASP A 161 -12.87 -5.22 -6.99
N LEU A 162 -13.15 -5.57 -8.26
CA LEU A 162 -13.80 -4.69 -9.24
C LEU A 162 -15.17 -4.13 -8.78
N LYS A 163 -15.74 -4.69 -7.72
CA LYS A 163 -17.03 -4.28 -7.16
C LYS A 163 -16.90 -3.26 -6.02
N GLU A 164 -15.71 -3.01 -5.50
CA GLU A 164 -15.51 -1.94 -4.53
C GLU A 164 -15.64 -0.57 -5.20
N GLU A 165 -16.61 0.21 -4.77
CA GLU A 165 -16.79 1.58 -5.23
C GLU A 165 -15.64 2.46 -4.72
N ILE A 166 -14.98 3.14 -5.65
CA ILE A 166 -13.93 4.10 -5.33
C ILE A 166 -14.60 5.41 -4.91
N ASN A 167 -14.25 5.89 -3.73
CA ASN A 167 -14.89 7.08 -3.15
C ASN A 167 -14.19 8.37 -3.63
N GLU A 168 -14.95 9.39 -4.03
CA GLU A 168 -14.43 10.70 -4.47
C GLU A 168 -13.61 11.42 -3.38
N ASN A 169 -13.95 11.20 -2.11
CA ASN A 169 -13.24 11.82 -0.99
C ASN A 169 -11.78 11.37 -0.88
N SER A 170 -11.41 10.25 -1.52
CA SER A 170 -10.01 9.80 -1.60
C SER A 170 -9.11 10.74 -2.42
N PHE A 171 -9.69 11.69 -3.19
CA PHE A 171 -8.98 12.54 -4.15
C PHE A 171 -9.18 14.05 -3.92
N PRO A 172 -8.90 14.58 -2.72
CA PRO A 172 -9.27 15.95 -2.34
C PRO A 172 -8.48 17.05 -3.08
N PHE A 173 -7.37 16.70 -3.74
CA PHE A 173 -6.47 17.70 -4.34
C PHE A 173 -6.79 18.08 -5.78
N PHE A 174 -7.64 17.31 -6.49
CA PHE A 174 -7.92 17.55 -7.90
C PHE A 174 -8.68 18.85 -8.14
N GLU A 175 -9.69 19.13 -7.33
CA GLU A 175 -10.59 20.28 -7.54
C GLU A 175 -9.87 21.64 -7.58
N LYS A 176 -8.74 21.77 -6.86
CA LYS A 176 -8.01 23.04 -6.74
C LYS A 176 -6.90 23.22 -7.78
N ASN A 177 -6.56 22.18 -8.58
CA ASN A 177 -5.33 22.14 -9.38
C ASN A 177 -5.56 21.87 -10.87
N LEU A 178 -6.75 22.10 -11.39
CA LEU A 178 -7.16 21.75 -12.73
C LEU A 178 -6.34 22.39 -13.87
N ASN A 179 -5.75 23.57 -13.68
CA ASN A 179 -5.08 24.31 -14.76
C ASN A 179 -3.79 23.63 -15.29
N ASN A 180 -3.17 22.77 -14.49
CA ASN A 180 -1.96 22.04 -14.89
C ASN A 180 -2.26 20.67 -15.46
N PHE A 181 -3.50 20.23 -15.33
CA PHE A 181 -3.95 18.92 -15.74
C PHE A 181 -4.62 19.01 -17.10
N LYS A 182 -4.15 18.23 -18.07
CA LYS A 182 -4.69 18.25 -19.44
C LYS A 182 -5.58 17.05 -19.71
N ARG A 183 -5.17 15.87 -19.27
CA ARG A 183 -5.91 14.65 -19.53
C ARG A 183 -5.55 13.57 -18.51
N PHE A 184 -6.55 12.81 -18.09
CA PHE A 184 -6.41 11.55 -17.39
C PHE A 184 -7.12 10.47 -18.19
N THR A 185 -6.50 9.30 -18.27
CA THR A 185 -7.06 8.16 -18.98
C THR A 185 -6.98 6.94 -18.07
N VAL A 186 -8.08 6.23 -17.96
CA VAL A 186 -8.14 4.89 -17.38
C VAL A 186 -8.48 3.90 -18.47
N LYS A 187 -7.70 2.83 -18.59
CA LYS A 187 -7.90 1.77 -19.59
C LYS A 187 -7.99 0.42 -18.87
N LEU A 188 -9.00 -0.38 -19.23
CA LEU A 188 -9.11 -1.78 -18.83
C LEU A 188 -8.95 -2.66 -20.06
N SER A 189 -8.06 -3.64 -19.97
CA SER A 189 -7.77 -4.60 -21.04
C SER A 189 -8.36 -5.96 -20.68
N ARG A 190 -8.98 -6.63 -21.67
CA ARG A 190 -9.60 -7.96 -21.52
C ARG A 190 -9.38 -8.82 -22.76
N ASN A 191 -9.15 -10.11 -22.54
CA ASN A 191 -9.21 -11.10 -23.61
C ASN A 191 -10.38 -12.05 -23.40
N ILE A 192 -10.96 -12.52 -24.48
CA ILE A 192 -12.07 -13.46 -24.47
C ILE A 192 -11.54 -14.86 -24.22
N LYS A 193 -12.23 -15.61 -23.42
CA LYS A 193 -11.90 -16.99 -23.03
C LYS A 193 -11.83 -17.93 -24.24
N ASN A 194 -10.82 -18.77 -24.23
CA ASN A 194 -10.56 -19.79 -25.26
C ASN A 194 -10.16 -19.26 -26.66
N TYR A 195 -9.87 -17.97 -26.80
CA TYR A 195 -9.33 -17.42 -28.04
C TYR A 195 -7.81 -17.18 -27.95
N PRO A 196 -7.08 -17.25 -29.09
CA PRO A 196 -5.69 -16.80 -29.15
C PRO A 196 -5.63 -15.28 -28.93
N PHE A 197 -4.68 -14.79 -28.15
CA PHE A 197 -4.51 -13.34 -27.94
C PHE A 197 -4.01 -12.66 -29.24
N GLU A 198 -4.11 -11.33 -29.31
CA GLU A 198 -3.93 -10.56 -30.52
C GLU A 198 -2.59 -10.83 -31.25
N ASN A 199 -1.52 -11.11 -30.51
CA ASN A 199 -0.19 -11.37 -31.07
C ASN A 199 -0.10 -12.62 -31.98
N ILE A 200 -1.02 -13.58 -31.84
CA ILE A 200 -1.11 -14.78 -32.71
C ILE A 200 -2.50 -14.96 -33.32
N CYS A 201 -3.42 -14.00 -33.09
CA CYS A 201 -4.79 -14.10 -33.56
C CYS A 201 -4.85 -14.01 -35.10
N GLN A 202 -5.41 -15.04 -35.74
CA GLN A 202 -5.64 -15.06 -37.18
C GLN A 202 -6.89 -14.27 -37.56
N ASN A 203 -6.97 -13.85 -38.81
CA ASN A 203 -8.01 -12.95 -39.28
C ASN A 203 -9.43 -13.51 -39.10
N GLU A 204 -9.63 -14.82 -39.33
CA GLU A 204 -10.92 -15.50 -39.11
C GLU A 204 -11.36 -15.43 -37.65
N LYS A 205 -10.45 -15.69 -36.74
CA LYS A 205 -10.74 -15.63 -35.28
C LYS A 205 -10.97 -14.18 -34.83
N ARG A 206 -10.20 -13.24 -35.36
CA ARG A 206 -10.41 -11.80 -35.09
C ARG A 206 -11.79 -11.32 -35.55
N MET A 207 -12.26 -11.80 -36.71
CA MET A 207 -13.62 -11.51 -37.19
C MET A 207 -14.70 -12.09 -36.29
N GLU A 208 -14.53 -13.33 -35.75
CA GLU A 208 -15.45 -13.92 -34.80
C GLU A 208 -15.52 -13.06 -33.51
N ILE A 209 -14.37 -12.68 -32.95
CA ILE A 209 -14.25 -11.84 -31.75
C ILE A 209 -14.94 -10.48 -31.96
N GLU A 210 -14.63 -9.80 -33.06
CA GLU A 210 -15.24 -8.53 -33.44
C GLU A 210 -16.77 -8.62 -33.47
N LYS A 211 -17.30 -9.62 -34.15
CA LYS A 211 -18.75 -9.87 -34.27
C LYS A 211 -19.42 -10.12 -32.91
N ASP A 212 -18.80 -10.93 -32.07
CA ASP A 212 -19.37 -11.31 -30.77
C ASP A 212 -19.33 -10.13 -29.78
N LEU A 213 -18.23 -9.40 -29.71
CA LEU A 213 -18.10 -8.19 -28.87
C LEU A 213 -19.03 -7.07 -29.35
N THR A 214 -19.08 -6.82 -30.68
CA THR A 214 -19.98 -5.81 -31.25
C THR A 214 -21.44 -6.13 -30.93
N ARG A 215 -21.84 -7.43 -31.02
CA ARG A 215 -23.19 -7.87 -30.63
C ARG A 215 -23.47 -7.65 -29.15
N ALA A 216 -22.50 -7.94 -28.25
CA ALA A 216 -22.66 -7.77 -26.81
C ALA A 216 -22.82 -6.29 -26.45
N ILE A 217 -21.96 -5.41 -27.02
CA ILE A 217 -22.00 -3.97 -26.78
C ILE A 217 -23.31 -3.35 -27.30
N ASN A 218 -23.74 -3.70 -28.52
CA ASN A 218 -25.01 -3.23 -29.06
C ASN A 218 -26.22 -3.61 -28.19
N LYS A 219 -26.25 -4.85 -27.62
CA LYS A 219 -27.30 -5.24 -26.66
C LYS A 219 -27.29 -4.36 -25.40
N LEU A 220 -26.13 -3.93 -24.92
CA LEU A 220 -26.01 -3.03 -23.78
C LEU A 220 -26.51 -1.60 -24.13
N ILE A 221 -26.22 -1.14 -25.34
CA ILE A 221 -26.74 0.15 -25.85
C ILE A 221 -28.27 0.10 -25.96
N ASP A 222 -28.82 -0.93 -26.63
CA ASP A 222 -30.26 -1.13 -26.81
C ASP A 222 -31.03 -1.23 -25.48
N SER A 223 -30.43 -1.86 -24.49
CA SER A 223 -31.00 -1.97 -23.13
C SER A 223 -30.81 -0.73 -22.27
N LYS A 224 -30.23 0.34 -22.81
CA LYS A 224 -29.88 1.61 -22.11
C LYS A 224 -28.92 1.47 -20.94
N ASN A 225 -28.18 0.36 -20.89
CA ASN A 225 -27.10 0.21 -19.91
C ASN A 225 -25.82 0.97 -20.30
N LEU A 226 -25.72 1.38 -21.60
CA LEU A 226 -24.67 2.25 -22.13
C LEU A 226 -25.31 3.39 -22.94
N PRO A 227 -26.06 4.33 -22.31
CA PRO A 227 -26.92 5.29 -23.03
C PRO A 227 -26.16 6.38 -23.80
N HIS A 228 -24.84 6.49 -23.62
CA HIS A 228 -24.04 7.57 -24.22
C HIS A 228 -23.00 7.09 -25.25
N LEU A 229 -23.05 5.83 -25.62
CA LEU A 229 -22.11 5.25 -26.60
C LEU A 229 -22.80 5.18 -27.98
N ASP A 230 -22.90 6.34 -28.64
CA ASP A 230 -23.79 6.53 -29.80
C ASP A 230 -23.08 6.30 -31.14
N ASN A 231 -21.75 6.21 -31.19
CA ASN A 231 -20.99 6.15 -32.44
C ASN A 231 -20.18 4.85 -32.55
N ILE A 232 -20.14 4.31 -33.75
CA ILE A 232 -19.33 3.13 -34.10
C ILE A 232 -18.58 3.41 -35.40
N ILE A 233 -17.32 3.01 -35.48
CA ILE A 233 -16.52 3.07 -36.70
C ILE A 233 -15.83 1.72 -36.89
N PHE A 234 -16.02 1.12 -38.06
CA PHE A 234 -15.29 -0.06 -38.51
C PHE A 234 -14.01 0.36 -39.25
N SER A 235 -13.03 -0.52 -39.28
CA SER A 235 -11.68 -0.24 -39.77
C SER A 235 -11.62 0.29 -41.23
N GLU A 236 -12.62 -0.02 -42.03
CA GLU A 236 -12.67 0.38 -43.45
C GLU A 236 -13.48 1.68 -43.71
N GLU A 237 -14.05 2.25 -42.62
CA GLU A 237 -14.85 3.45 -42.62
C GLU A 237 -14.01 4.64 -42.15
N ASN A 238 -14.25 5.84 -42.63
CA ASN A 238 -13.73 7.14 -42.20
C ASN A 238 -12.33 7.14 -41.53
N GLU A 239 -11.27 6.91 -42.27
CA GLU A 239 -9.86 6.86 -41.84
C GLU A 239 -9.42 8.10 -41.05
N ASN A 240 -9.92 9.28 -41.36
CA ASN A 240 -9.55 10.51 -40.67
C ASN A 240 -10.04 10.49 -39.19
N LYS A 241 -11.31 10.09 -38.96
CA LYS A 241 -11.87 10.02 -37.62
C LYS A 241 -11.27 8.88 -36.84
N TRP A 242 -10.98 7.77 -37.51
CA TRP A 242 -10.24 6.65 -36.96
C TRP A 242 -8.88 7.08 -36.39
N ASN A 243 -8.07 7.75 -37.21
CA ASN A 243 -6.75 8.22 -36.79
C ASN A 243 -6.82 9.29 -35.69
N GLU A 244 -7.79 10.22 -35.76
CA GLU A 244 -8.04 11.22 -34.73
C GLU A 244 -8.29 10.57 -33.35
N ILE A 245 -9.14 9.53 -33.29
CA ILE A 245 -9.43 8.84 -32.01
C ILE A 245 -8.20 8.10 -31.52
N LEU A 246 -7.46 7.41 -32.38
CA LEU A 246 -6.24 6.69 -31.97
C LEU A 246 -5.15 7.64 -31.46
N GLU A 247 -4.97 8.79 -32.13
CA GLU A 247 -4.07 9.84 -31.62
C GLU A 247 -4.55 10.41 -30.28
N TYR A 248 -5.87 10.63 -30.18
CA TYR A 248 -6.46 11.13 -28.93
C TYR A 248 -6.19 10.21 -27.73
N VAL A 249 -6.22 8.89 -27.90
CA VAL A 249 -5.91 7.93 -26.82
C VAL A 249 -4.42 7.57 -26.73
N ASN A 250 -3.55 8.27 -27.47
CA ASN A 250 -2.11 8.00 -27.61
C ASN A 250 -1.80 6.56 -28.05
N TYR A 251 -2.62 6.02 -28.95
CA TYR A 251 -2.37 4.70 -29.52
C TYR A 251 -1.25 4.82 -30.56
N ASP A 252 -0.07 4.24 -30.25
CA ASP A 252 1.13 4.39 -31.08
C ASP A 252 1.09 3.40 -32.27
N ASN A 253 0.41 3.80 -33.32
CA ASN A 253 0.32 3.06 -34.58
C ASN A 253 1.70 2.67 -35.17
N GLU A 254 2.74 3.48 -34.94
CA GLU A 254 4.06 3.19 -35.47
C GLU A 254 4.78 2.07 -34.72
N LYS A 255 4.60 1.96 -33.40
CA LYS A 255 5.19 0.87 -32.62
C LYS A 255 4.48 -0.45 -32.83
N GLU A 256 3.16 -0.41 -32.99
CA GLU A 256 2.36 -1.61 -33.24
C GLU A 256 2.43 -2.09 -34.70
N ASN A 257 2.48 -1.20 -35.68
CA ASN A 257 2.66 -1.53 -37.12
C ASN A 257 4.04 -2.13 -37.43
N LYS A 258 5.06 -1.87 -36.64
CA LYS A 258 6.41 -2.44 -36.82
C LYS A 258 6.58 -3.81 -36.17
N SER A 259 5.64 -4.25 -35.35
CA SER A 259 5.63 -5.64 -34.89
C SER A 259 5.14 -6.52 -36.01
N GLN A 260 5.96 -7.42 -36.53
CA GLN A 260 5.61 -8.40 -37.61
C GLN A 260 4.43 -9.32 -37.22
N LEU A 261 3.81 -9.10 -36.08
CA LEU A 261 2.74 -9.88 -35.47
C LEU A 261 1.34 -9.34 -35.75
N GLN A 262 1.20 -8.09 -36.23
CA GLN A 262 -0.10 -7.55 -36.60
C GLN A 262 -0.32 -7.62 -38.11
N ASN A 263 -0.41 -8.82 -38.63
CA ASN A 263 -0.87 -9.02 -40.00
C ASN A 263 -2.30 -8.48 -40.14
N ASN A 264 -2.53 -7.68 -41.22
CA ASN A 264 -3.84 -7.17 -41.60
C ASN A 264 -4.41 -6.02 -40.75
N PHE A 265 -3.58 -5.21 -40.06
CA PHE A 265 -4.08 -3.94 -39.51
C PHE A 265 -4.50 -3.01 -40.69
N PRO A 266 -5.69 -2.36 -40.62
CA PRO A 266 -6.66 -2.27 -39.53
C PRO A 266 -7.84 -3.24 -39.60
N GLN A 267 -7.84 -4.28 -40.45
CA GLN A 267 -8.97 -5.20 -40.70
C GLN A 267 -9.50 -5.87 -39.45
N ASN A 268 -10.84 -6.04 -39.36
CA ASN A 268 -11.59 -6.68 -38.29
C ASN A 268 -11.34 -6.01 -36.91
N ARG A 269 -11.32 -4.67 -36.93
CA ARG A 269 -11.23 -3.84 -35.72
C ARG A 269 -12.34 -2.83 -35.71
N THR A 270 -12.85 -2.54 -34.50
CA THR A 270 -13.99 -1.64 -34.32
C THR A 270 -13.70 -0.67 -33.18
N ILE A 271 -14.12 0.58 -33.34
CA ILE A 271 -14.09 1.60 -32.27
C ILE A 271 -15.52 2.03 -31.99
N PHE A 272 -15.93 1.89 -30.71
CA PHE A 272 -17.12 2.56 -30.18
C PHE A 272 -16.69 3.79 -29.41
N TYR A 273 -17.43 4.88 -29.51
CA TYR A 273 -17.10 6.12 -28.80
C TYR A 273 -18.32 7.00 -28.60
N ASN A 274 -18.28 7.82 -27.54
CA ASN A 274 -19.27 8.88 -27.33
C ASN A 274 -18.79 10.22 -27.93
N ASN A 275 -19.70 11.16 -28.09
CA ASN A 275 -19.45 12.40 -28.83
C ASN A 275 -18.33 13.28 -28.24
N ASP A 276 -18.16 13.26 -26.91
CA ASP A 276 -17.13 14.02 -26.19
C ASP A 276 -15.82 13.24 -25.98
N LEU A 277 -15.71 12.03 -26.54
CA LEU A 277 -14.58 11.11 -26.40
C LEU A 277 -14.22 10.78 -24.95
N SER A 278 -15.14 10.93 -24.00
CA SER A 278 -14.91 10.55 -22.60
C SER A 278 -15.04 9.05 -22.34
N LEU A 279 -15.63 8.30 -23.29
CA LEU A 279 -15.72 6.84 -23.29
C LEU A 279 -15.40 6.31 -24.68
N ILE A 280 -14.42 5.41 -24.77
CA ILE A 280 -14.00 4.77 -26.01
C ILE A 280 -13.82 3.28 -25.73
N ILE A 281 -14.31 2.42 -26.63
CA ILE A 281 -14.09 0.98 -26.57
C ILE A 281 -13.41 0.55 -27.87
N LEU A 282 -12.24 -0.08 -27.74
CA LEU A 282 -11.45 -0.62 -28.86
C LEU A 282 -11.62 -2.15 -28.87
N ILE A 283 -11.90 -2.71 -30.04
CA ILE A 283 -12.01 -4.16 -30.28
C ILE A 283 -10.89 -4.60 -31.19
N ASN A 284 -10.15 -5.66 -30.77
CA ASN A 284 -9.04 -6.28 -31.51
C ASN A 284 -7.86 -5.34 -31.78
N PHE A 285 -7.47 -4.53 -30.80
CA PHE A 285 -6.28 -3.71 -30.87
C PHE A 285 -5.09 -4.40 -30.19
N SER A 286 -4.60 -3.94 -29.04
CA SER A 286 -3.53 -4.65 -28.35
C SER A 286 -4.03 -5.89 -27.60
N GLU A 287 -5.29 -5.86 -27.22
CA GLU A 287 -6.04 -6.95 -26.62
C GLU A 287 -7.40 -7.08 -27.35
N HIS A 288 -8.20 -8.14 -27.09
CA HIS A 288 -9.50 -8.29 -27.74
C HIS A 288 -10.47 -7.15 -27.43
N LEU A 289 -10.40 -6.63 -26.21
CA LEU A 289 -11.24 -5.54 -25.71
C LEU A 289 -10.42 -4.58 -24.84
N GLU A 290 -10.48 -3.30 -25.17
CA GLU A 290 -9.94 -2.24 -24.34
C GLU A 290 -11.03 -1.20 -24.08
N ILE A 291 -11.39 -0.98 -22.82
CA ILE A 291 -12.40 -0.02 -22.39
C ILE A 291 -11.65 1.18 -21.81
N ILE A 292 -11.85 2.36 -22.42
CA ILE A 292 -11.05 3.56 -22.13
C ILE A 292 -11.98 4.68 -21.66
N GLY A 293 -11.73 5.17 -20.45
CA GLY A 293 -12.35 6.36 -19.91
C GLY A 293 -11.39 7.53 -19.94
N VAL A 294 -11.83 8.67 -20.44
CA VAL A 294 -11.02 9.87 -20.54
C VAL A 294 -11.66 11.02 -19.79
N LEU A 295 -10.87 11.70 -18.98
CA LEU A 295 -11.20 12.97 -18.35
C LEU A 295 -10.26 14.04 -18.89
N ASN A 296 -10.81 15.12 -19.40
CA ASN A 296 -10.10 16.33 -19.84
C ASN A 296 -10.40 17.52 -18.91
N GLU A 297 -9.87 18.69 -19.20
CA GLU A 297 -10.08 19.91 -18.39
C GLU A 297 -11.57 20.28 -18.20
N GLU A 298 -12.41 19.95 -19.16
CA GLU A 298 -13.85 20.32 -19.14
C GLU A 298 -14.68 19.39 -18.27
N ASN A 299 -14.38 18.08 -18.30
CA ASN A 299 -15.20 17.04 -17.67
C ASN A 299 -14.59 16.43 -16.39
N ILE A 300 -13.38 16.84 -16.00
CA ILE A 300 -12.71 16.34 -14.80
C ILE A 300 -13.50 16.60 -13.52
N LYS A 301 -14.35 17.64 -13.52
CA LYS A 301 -15.26 17.95 -12.41
C LYS A 301 -16.29 16.85 -12.15
N ASN A 302 -16.51 15.96 -13.12
CA ASN A 302 -17.46 14.85 -12.99
C ASN A 302 -16.97 13.70 -12.10
N GLY A 303 -15.76 13.84 -11.59
CA GLY A 303 -15.19 12.93 -10.62
C GLY A 303 -14.33 11.83 -11.25
N PHE A 304 -13.15 11.71 -10.72
CA PHE A 304 -12.15 10.71 -11.11
C PHE A 304 -12.62 9.29 -10.77
N SER A 305 -13.15 9.12 -9.56
CA SER A 305 -13.72 7.86 -9.08
C SER A 305 -14.93 7.42 -9.89
N ASN A 306 -15.82 8.36 -10.26
CA ASN A 306 -16.97 8.05 -11.09
C ASN A 306 -16.57 7.46 -12.45
N LYS A 307 -15.53 8.00 -13.09
CA LYS A 307 -15.03 7.49 -14.37
C LYS A 307 -14.45 6.07 -14.23
N ILE A 308 -13.69 5.80 -13.18
CA ILE A 308 -13.13 4.46 -12.94
C ILE A 308 -14.26 3.47 -12.64
N ASN A 309 -15.21 3.84 -11.79
CA ASN A 309 -16.38 3.01 -11.48
C ASN A 309 -17.23 2.73 -12.73
N GLU A 310 -17.40 3.73 -13.60
CA GLU A 310 -18.06 3.56 -14.91
C GLU A 310 -17.38 2.49 -15.75
N ILE A 311 -16.05 2.58 -15.92
CA ILE A 311 -15.26 1.65 -16.72
C ILE A 311 -15.31 0.22 -16.13
N ASN A 312 -15.18 0.09 -14.81
CA ASN A 312 -15.33 -1.19 -14.13
C ASN A 312 -16.72 -1.81 -14.37
N ASN A 313 -17.79 -1.02 -14.23
CA ASN A 313 -19.16 -1.48 -14.45
C ASN A 313 -19.39 -1.92 -15.89
N ILE A 314 -18.88 -1.19 -16.89
CA ILE A 314 -18.95 -1.58 -18.28
C ILE A 314 -18.28 -2.94 -18.51
N SER A 315 -17.08 -3.15 -17.95
CA SER A 315 -16.37 -4.43 -18.03
C SER A 315 -17.20 -5.57 -17.44
N ILE A 316 -17.81 -5.38 -16.26
CA ILE A 316 -18.67 -6.36 -15.60
C ILE A 316 -19.92 -6.67 -16.46
N LEU A 317 -20.53 -5.65 -17.07
CA LEU A 317 -21.71 -5.82 -17.92
C LEU A 317 -21.39 -6.62 -19.19
N ILE A 318 -20.29 -6.36 -19.85
CA ILE A 318 -19.85 -7.10 -21.04
C ILE A 318 -19.55 -8.56 -20.67
N ASN A 319 -18.90 -8.80 -19.50
CA ASN A 319 -18.59 -10.16 -19.04
C ASN A 319 -19.83 -11.05 -18.82
N LYS A 320 -21.01 -10.47 -18.59
CA LYS A 320 -22.27 -11.23 -18.53
C LYS A 320 -22.69 -11.87 -19.85
N PHE A 321 -22.20 -11.35 -20.97
CA PHE A 321 -22.49 -11.85 -22.31
C PHE A 321 -21.36 -12.68 -22.90
N ILE A 322 -20.10 -12.34 -22.56
CA ILE A 322 -18.89 -12.96 -23.11
C ILE A 322 -17.89 -13.12 -21.97
N GLU A 323 -17.55 -14.37 -21.63
CA GLU A 323 -16.57 -14.67 -20.58
C GLU A 323 -15.17 -14.20 -20.97
N TYR A 324 -14.49 -13.57 -20.02
CA TYR A 324 -13.08 -13.19 -20.16
C TYR A 324 -12.15 -14.32 -19.77
N GLU A 325 -10.94 -14.31 -20.30
CA GLU A 325 -9.88 -15.24 -19.91
C GLU A 325 -9.34 -14.84 -18.53
N TYR A 326 -9.39 -15.79 -17.61
CA TYR A 326 -9.12 -15.56 -16.19
C TYR A 326 -8.37 -16.74 -15.57
N ASP A 327 -7.37 -16.43 -14.76
CA ASP A 327 -6.59 -17.38 -13.96
C ASP A 327 -6.76 -17.07 -12.46
N LYS A 328 -6.84 -18.11 -11.61
CA LYS A 328 -7.05 -17.93 -10.16
C LYS A 328 -5.89 -17.24 -9.46
N LYS A 329 -4.65 -17.50 -9.91
CA LYS A 329 -3.46 -16.87 -9.33
C LYS A 329 -3.25 -15.47 -9.92
N TYR A 330 -3.45 -15.32 -11.23
CA TYR A 330 -3.01 -14.14 -11.94
C TYR A 330 -4.14 -13.16 -12.32
N GLY A 331 -5.40 -13.51 -12.10
CA GLY A 331 -6.54 -12.68 -12.49
C GLY A 331 -6.81 -12.69 -14.01
N PHE A 332 -7.22 -11.56 -14.58
CA PHE A 332 -7.45 -11.44 -16.02
C PHE A 332 -6.14 -11.51 -16.79
N LEU A 333 -6.13 -12.37 -17.81
CA LEU A 333 -4.95 -12.59 -18.62
C LEU A 333 -4.93 -11.69 -19.84
N THR A 334 -3.78 -11.09 -20.08
CA THR A 334 -3.51 -10.18 -21.20
C THR A 334 -2.31 -10.66 -21.99
N CYS A 335 -2.22 -10.23 -23.26
CA CYS A 335 -1.05 -10.46 -24.10
C CYS A 335 0.20 -9.81 -23.48
N ASP A 336 0.08 -8.58 -23.02
CA ASP A 336 1.15 -7.87 -22.33
C ASP A 336 1.19 -8.23 -20.84
N VAL A 337 2.29 -8.86 -20.41
CA VAL A 337 2.52 -9.23 -19.01
C VAL A 337 2.31 -8.07 -18.01
N LYS A 338 2.54 -6.83 -18.42
CA LYS A 338 2.34 -5.63 -17.60
C LYS A 338 0.89 -5.43 -17.16
N LYS A 339 -0.05 -5.92 -17.95
CA LYS A 339 -1.50 -5.71 -17.76
C LYS A 339 -2.21 -6.89 -17.09
N ILE A 340 -1.50 -7.96 -16.73
CA ILE A 340 -2.07 -9.11 -16.01
C ILE A 340 -2.67 -8.66 -14.66
N GLY A 341 -3.74 -9.29 -14.24
CA GLY A 341 -4.44 -9.01 -12.98
C GLY A 341 -5.74 -8.27 -13.21
N VAL A 342 -5.88 -7.05 -12.74
CA VAL A 342 -7.05 -6.20 -13.03
C VAL A 342 -7.08 -5.77 -14.49
N GLY A 343 -5.94 -5.77 -15.19
CA GLY A 343 -5.82 -5.27 -16.57
C GLY A 343 -5.92 -3.74 -16.66
N MET A 344 -5.64 -3.03 -15.55
CA MET A 344 -5.78 -1.59 -15.46
C MET A 344 -4.48 -0.88 -15.80
N GLU A 345 -4.62 0.14 -16.63
CA GLU A 345 -3.58 1.11 -16.98
C GLU A 345 -4.12 2.51 -16.68
N LEU A 346 -3.35 3.30 -15.94
CA LEU A 346 -3.63 4.71 -15.67
C LEU A 346 -2.59 5.57 -16.35
N SER A 347 -3.06 6.58 -17.10
CA SER A 347 -2.16 7.55 -17.70
C SER A 347 -2.65 8.99 -17.50
N SER A 348 -1.72 9.93 -17.51
CA SER A 348 -2.04 11.34 -17.37
C SER A 348 -1.11 12.21 -18.21
N ILE A 349 -1.66 13.33 -18.66
CA ILE A 349 -0.92 14.41 -19.31
C ILE A 349 -1.02 15.64 -18.43
N ILE A 350 0.12 16.13 -17.96
CA ILE A 350 0.22 17.32 -17.14
C ILE A 350 1.15 18.35 -17.79
N ILE A 351 0.90 19.63 -17.53
CA ILE A 351 1.78 20.72 -17.94
C ILE A 351 2.43 21.30 -16.70
N CYS A 352 3.75 21.30 -16.67
CA CYS A 352 4.56 21.87 -15.62
C CYS A 352 5.43 23.02 -16.17
N GLU A 353 5.73 23.99 -15.30
CA GLU A 353 6.78 24.95 -15.62
C GLU A 353 8.14 24.26 -15.57
N LYS A 354 9.05 24.65 -16.48
CA LYS A 354 10.45 24.20 -16.42
C LYS A 354 11.02 24.73 -15.11
N LEU A 355 11.17 23.86 -14.14
CA LEU A 355 11.86 24.18 -12.89
C LEU A 355 13.36 24.34 -13.21
N ASN A 356 13.77 25.53 -13.61
CA ASN A 356 15.16 25.92 -13.55
C ASN A 356 15.52 26.18 -12.09
N ILE A 357 15.70 25.12 -11.34
CA ILE A 357 16.23 25.22 -9.99
C ILE A 357 17.73 25.43 -10.13
N GLU A 358 18.12 26.65 -10.48
CA GLU A 358 19.53 27.07 -10.66
C GLU A 358 20.42 26.77 -9.45
N LYS A 359 19.83 26.63 -8.28
CA LYS A 359 20.56 26.33 -7.03
C LYS A 359 20.68 24.84 -6.70
N SER A 360 19.86 23.94 -7.25
CA SER A 360 19.81 22.54 -6.80
C SER A 360 20.39 21.52 -7.77
N LYS A 361 20.82 21.89 -8.99
CA LYS A 361 21.27 20.98 -10.07
C LYS A 361 20.27 19.86 -10.43
N LYS A 362 19.02 19.97 -9.99
CA LYS A 362 17.99 18.94 -10.14
C LYS A 362 16.96 19.38 -11.15
N THR A 363 16.58 18.48 -12.02
CA THR A 363 15.62 18.71 -13.09
C THR A 363 14.26 18.10 -12.77
N ILE A 364 13.24 18.54 -13.46
CA ILE A 364 11.92 17.89 -13.39
C ILE A 364 11.99 16.40 -13.78
N ASP A 365 12.95 16.04 -14.64
CA ASP A 365 13.22 14.65 -15.03
C ASP A 365 13.67 13.80 -13.82
N ASP A 366 14.56 14.32 -12.96
CA ASP A 366 15.00 13.62 -11.75
C ASP A 366 13.82 13.36 -10.79
N ILE A 367 12.92 14.33 -10.69
CA ILE A 367 11.73 14.22 -9.83
C ILE A 367 10.77 13.17 -10.39
N VAL A 368 10.42 13.25 -11.68
CA VAL A 368 9.50 12.31 -12.32
C VAL A 368 10.06 10.88 -12.28
N LYS A 369 11.36 10.72 -12.50
CA LYS A 369 12.06 9.43 -12.41
C LYS A 369 11.95 8.83 -11.00
N ASN A 370 12.07 9.66 -9.96
CA ASN A 370 11.97 9.19 -8.57
C ASN A 370 10.55 8.79 -8.17
N LEU A 371 9.52 9.34 -8.80
CA LEU A 371 8.12 8.97 -8.56
C LEU A 371 7.80 7.54 -9.06
N LYS A 372 8.73 6.90 -9.78
CA LYS A 372 8.64 5.49 -10.20
C LYS A 372 7.34 5.17 -10.96
N PHE A 373 7.00 5.97 -11.95
CA PHE A 373 6.01 5.58 -12.95
C PHE A 373 6.58 4.46 -13.85
N ASP A 374 5.74 3.62 -14.40
CA ASP A 374 6.21 2.54 -15.28
C ASP A 374 6.81 3.09 -16.57
N SER A 375 6.23 4.18 -17.10
CA SER A 375 6.84 4.94 -18.18
C SER A 375 6.48 6.43 -18.08
N TYR A 376 7.37 7.28 -18.60
CA TYR A 376 7.10 8.72 -18.74
C TYR A 376 7.84 9.28 -19.95
N GLN A 377 7.33 10.39 -20.47
CA GLN A 377 7.95 11.16 -21.55
C GLN A 377 7.77 12.65 -21.25
N ILE A 378 8.81 13.43 -21.44
CA ILE A 378 8.81 14.89 -21.23
C ILE A 378 9.03 15.57 -22.57
N GLU A 379 8.09 16.44 -22.94
CA GLU A 379 8.14 17.23 -24.17
C GLU A 379 8.18 18.73 -23.84
N SER A 380 9.01 19.50 -24.50
CA SER A 380 9.03 20.95 -24.38
C SER A 380 7.83 21.56 -25.08
N VAL A 381 7.02 22.34 -24.39
CA VAL A 381 5.89 23.08 -24.99
C VAL A 381 6.36 24.45 -25.45
N ASP A 382 7.11 25.13 -24.58
CA ASP A 382 7.74 26.43 -24.84
C ASP A 382 9.02 26.56 -24.00
N ASP A 383 9.62 27.76 -23.97
CA ASP A 383 10.86 27.98 -23.22
C ASP A 383 10.69 27.74 -21.72
N ASN A 384 9.48 27.91 -21.18
CA ASN A 384 9.20 27.86 -19.75
C ASN A 384 8.32 26.67 -19.33
N LYS A 385 7.74 25.91 -20.26
CA LYS A 385 6.78 24.84 -19.94
C LYS A 385 7.16 23.51 -20.59
N VAL A 386 6.88 22.46 -19.86
CA VAL A 386 7.01 21.07 -20.32
C VAL A 386 5.68 20.34 -20.18
N LYS A 387 5.41 19.46 -21.13
CA LYS A 387 4.30 18.52 -21.12
C LYS A 387 4.84 17.16 -20.70
N ILE A 388 4.27 16.58 -19.67
CA ILE A 388 4.71 15.31 -19.11
C ILE A 388 3.60 14.30 -19.35
N PHE A 389 3.96 13.23 -20.06
CA PHE A 389 3.13 12.04 -20.20
C PHE A 389 3.60 11.04 -19.17
N ILE A 390 2.70 10.49 -18.39
CA ILE A 390 2.99 9.48 -17.38
C ILE A 390 2.01 8.32 -17.50
N ASN A 391 2.55 7.12 -17.25
CA ASN A 391 1.78 5.89 -17.33
C ASN A 391 2.19 4.91 -16.23
N SER A 392 1.22 4.21 -15.67
CA SER A 392 1.42 3.14 -14.69
C SER A 392 0.43 1.99 -14.92
N TYR A 393 0.91 0.77 -14.64
CA TYR A 393 0.13 -0.45 -14.72
C TYR A 393 -0.13 -0.98 -13.30
N PHE A 394 -1.33 -1.50 -13.07
CA PHE A 394 -1.64 -2.22 -11.84
C PHE A 394 -0.72 -3.45 -11.70
N LYS A 395 -0.12 -3.62 -10.53
CA LYS A 395 0.70 -4.79 -10.21
C LYS A 395 -0.02 -5.70 -9.21
N LEU A 396 0.15 -7.00 -9.36
CA LEU A 396 -0.51 -7.99 -8.51
C LEU A 396 -0.12 -7.85 -7.02
N CYS A 397 1.09 -7.36 -6.71
CA CYS A 397 1.50 -7.04 -5.33
C CYS A 397 0.70 -5.89 -4.69
N GLU A 398 0.00 -5.09 -5.47
CA GLU A 398 -0.86 -4.00 -4.99
C GLU A 398 -2.23 -4.54 -4.62
N LYS A 399 -2.36 -5.53 -3.81
CA LYS A 399 -3.54 -6.30 -3.36
C LYS A 399 -4.93 -5.76 -3.79
N TYR A 400 -5.12 -4.42 -3.84
CA TYR A 400 -6.38 -3.76 -4.14
C TYR A 400 -6.23 -2.70 -5.25
N GLN A 401 -7.18 -2.65 -6.16
CA GLN A 401 -7.29 -1.65 -7.22
C GLN A 401 -7.28 -0.22 -6.67
N LYS A 402 -7.95 -0.01 -5.53
CA LYS A 402 -8.01 1.26 -4.81
C LYS A 402 -6.63 1.80 -4.43
N ASP A 403 -5.76 0.96 -3.86
CA ASP A 403 -4.41 1.36 -3.43
C ASP A 403 -3.55 1.82 -4.61
N PHE A 404 -3.65 1.15 -5.77
CA PHE A 404 -2.99 1.55 -7.00
C PHE A 404 -3.46 2.92 -7.49
N ILE A 405 -4.78 3.13 -7.52
CA ILE A 405 -5.37 4.39 -7.97
C ILE A 405 -4.99 5.54 -7.03
N GLU A 406 -5.08 5.33 -5.72
CA GLU A 406 -4.67 6.32 -4.72
C GLU A 406 -3.17 6.65 -4.82
N SER A 407 -2.31 5.66 -5.03
CA SER A 407 -0.87 5.84 -5.24
C SER A 407 -0.58 6.66 -6.50
N PHE A 408 -1.19 6.31 -7.63
CA PHE A 408 -1.02 7.04 -8.89
C PHE A 408 -1.48 8.49 -8.77
N TYR A 409 -2.65 8.70 -8.18
CA TYR A 409 -3.21 10.00 -7.90
C TYR A 409 -2.31 10.86 -6.99
N SER A 410 -1.84 10.27 -5.89
CA SER A 410 -0.94 10.92 -4.94
C SER A 410 0.33 11.45 -5.61
N LYS A 411 0.95 10.64 -6.47
CA LYS A 411 2.15 11.02 -7.24
C LYS A 411 1.88 12.20 -8.18
N ILE A 412 0.77 12.17 -8.91
CA ILE A 412 0.38 13.26 -9.83
C ILE A 412 0.08 14.55 -9.05
N SER A 413 -0.72 14.45 -7.99
CA SER A 413 -1.05 15.59 -7.13
C SER A 413 0.20 16.19 -6.51
N GLY A 414 1.11 15.35 -6.02
CA GLY A 414 2.40 15.76 -5.51
C GLY A 414 3.21 16.53 -6.54
N LEU A 415 3.31 16.04 -7.76
CA LEU A 415 4.05 16.69 -8.84
C LEU A 415 3.44 18.05 -9.23
N ILE A 416 2.12 18.14 -9.35
CA ILE A 416 1.41 19.39 -9.67
C ILE A 416 1.58 20.42 -8.54
N ASN A 417 1.39 19.99 -7.29
CA ASN A 417 1.51 20.87 -6.13
C ASN A 417 2.96 21.34 -5.91
N PHE A 418 3.93 20.44 -6.12
CA PHE A 418 5.34 20.74 -6.05
C PHE A 418 5.75 21.78 -7.11
N ASN A 419 5.27 21.66 -8.35
CA ASN A 419 5.57 22.56 -9.46
C ASN A 419 5.16 24.03 -9.18
N ARG A 420 4.25 24.26 -8.24
CA ARG A 420 3.79 25.62 -7.85
C ARG A 420 4.69 26.33 -6.85
N LYS A 421 5.63 25.60 -6.27
CA LYS A 421 6.52 26.13 -5.24
C LYS A 421 7.72 26.84 -5.86
N THR A 422 7.96 28.06 -5.46
CA THR A 422 9.06 28.89 -5.97
C THR A 422 10.38 28.72 -5.23
N ASN A 423 10.33 28.24 -3.97
CA ASN A 423 11.51 28.13 -3.11
C ASN A 423 11.49 26.80 -2.33
N ILE A 424 12.25 25.82 -2.79
CA ILE A 424 12.39 24.52 -2.13
C ILE A 424 13.85 24.36 -1.69
N ASN A 425 14.04 24.07 -0.41
CA ASN A 425 15.35 23.76 0.14
C ASN A 425 15.56 22.25 0.22
N TYR A 426 16.42 21.72 -0.66
CA TYR A 426 16.83 20.32 -0.69
C TYR A 426 18.04 20.02 0.21
N ASP A 427 18.68 21.05 0.77
CA ASP A 427 19.86 20.82 1.60
C ASP A 427 19.49 20.09 2.88
N LYS A 428 20.28 19.10 3.24
CA LYS A 428 20.12 18.40 4.50
C LYS A 428 20.12 19.39 5.67
N ILE A 429 19.09 19.33 6.50
CA ILE A 429 18.97 20.21 7.66
C ILE A 429 20.03 19.83 8.69
N ILE A 430 20.84 20.78 9.12
CA ILE A 430 21.82 20.63 10.18
C ILE A 430 21.23 21.12 11.50
N PHE A 431 21.24 20.28 12.51
CA PHE A 431 20.66 20.56 13.82
C PHE A 431 21.73 21.02 14.80
N ASN A 432 21.59 22.24 15.32
CA ASN A 432 22.57 22.88 16.19
C ASN A 432 22.07 23.08 17.65
N ARG A 433 21.10 22.30 18.11
CA ARG A 433 20.59 22.36 19.48
C ARG A 433 20.55 20.99 20.16
N ASP A 434 20.54 20.98 21.50
CA ASP A 434 20.32 19.76 22.26
C ASP A 434 18.83 19.34 22.20
N PHE A 435 18.61 18.08 21.99
CA PHE A 435 17.29 17.46 21.85
C PHE A 435 17.05 16.44 22.95
N ASN A 436 15.80 16.31 23.38
CA ASN A 436 15.40 15.25 24.30
C ASN A 436 15.48 13.86 23.64
N PRO A 437 15.44 12.75 24.41
CA PRO A 437 15.59 11.39 23.84
C PRO A 437 14.59 11.04 22.72
N THR A 438 13.35 11.49 22.82
CA THR A 438 12.32 11.26 21.79
C THR A 438 12.61 12.03 20.50
N GLU A 439 13.05 13.28 20.65
CA GLU A 439 13.48 14.11 19.51
C GLU A 439 14.74 13.54 18.85
N LYS A 440 15.67 12.95 19.62
CA LYS A 440 16.87 12.29 19.10
C LYS A 440 16.54 11.15 18.14
N ASN A 441 15.53 10.34 18.45
CA ASN A 441 15.13 9.25 17.56
C ASN A 441 14.64 9.78 16.21
N ILE A 442 13.84 10.85 16.20
CA ILE A 442 13.37 11.49 14.96
C ILE A 442 14.56 12.01 14.13
N LEU A 443 15.55 12.63 14.78
CA LEU A 443 16.74 13.16 14.09
C LEU A 443 17.66 12.06 13.56
N ILE A 444 17.90 11.00 14.33
CA ILE A 444 18.68 9.85 13.89
C ILE A 444 18.00 9.19 12.69
N THR A 445 16.66 9.07 12.73
CA THR A 445 15.87 8.55 11.61
C THR A 445 16.05 9.42 10.36
N TYR A 446 15.89 10.72 10.49
CA TYR A 446 16.10 11.66 9.39
C TYR A 446 17.52 11.54 8.80
N ASP A 447 18.55 11.52 9.65
CA ASP A 447 19.94 11.36 9.21
C ASP A 447 20.18 10.07 8.40
N LYS A 448 19.58 8.98 8.83
CA LYS A 448 19.74 7.67 8.19
C LYS A 448 18.96 7.55 6.88
N THR A 449 17.82 8.20 6.76
CA THR A 449 16.89 8.01 5.64
C THR A 449 16.88 9.15 4.65
N PHE A 450 17.44 10.31 4.97
CA PHE A 450 17.41 11.51 4.13
C PHE A 450 17.78 11.24 2.67
N GLY A 451 18.91 10.57 2.40
CA GLY A 451 19.34 10.28 1.03
C GLY A 451 18.41 9.35 0.24
N LYS A 452 17.58 8.56 0.93
CA LYS A 452 16.57 7.69 0.31
C LYS A 452 15.25 8.40 0.05
N GLU A 453 14.94 9.43 0.83
CA GLU A 453 13.67 10.15 0.80
C GLU A 453 13.77 11.54 0.16
N GLU A 454 14.98 11.97 -0.21
CA GLU A 454 15.27 13.32 -0.70
C GLU A 454 14.38 13.78 -1.85
N PHE A 455 13.95 12.83 -2.72
CA PHE A 455 13.13 13.11 -3.90
C PHE A 455 11.68 12.67 -3.76
N ASN A 456 11.31 12.09 -2.61
CA ASN A 456 9.93 11.70 -2.39
C ASN A 456 9.10 12.95 -2.13
N ILE A 457 7.95 13.01 -2.78
CA ILE A 457 7.03 14.15 -2.72
C ILE A 457 5.67 13.65 -2.23
N SER A 458 5.15 14.27 -1.18
CA SER A 458 3.80 14.00 -0.67
C SER A 458 2.71 14.43 -1.64
N SER A 459 1.48 13.99 -1.42
CA SER A 459 0.32 14.41 -2.21
C SER A 459 0.07 15.92 -2.16
N SER A 460 0.45 16.58 -1.05
CA SER A 460 0.40 18.03 -0.91
C SER A 460 1.58 18.75 -1.56
N GLY A 461 2.50 18.03 -2.20
CA GLY A 461 3.70 18.58 -2.83
C GLY A 461 4.81 18.95 -1.86
N LYS A 462 4.78 18.43 -0.63
CA LYS A 462 5.86 18.63 0.36
C LYS A 462 6.92 17.54 0.24
N ILE A 463 8.17 17.91 0.40
CA ILE A 463 9.29 16.99 0.60
C ILE A 463 9.52 16.78 2.11
N LEU A 464 10.28 15.76 2.46
CA LEU A 464 10.52 15.43 3.88
C LEU A 464 11.10 16.61 4.67
N ASN A 465 11.99 17.41 4.06
CA ASN A 465 12.57 18.61 4.68
C ASN A 465 11.53 19.64 5.14
N GLU A 466 10.41 19.79 4.42
CA GLU A 466 9.39 20.78 4.79
C GLU A 466 8.64 20.34 6.05
N TYR A 467 8.38 19.05 6.23
CA TYR A 467 7.83 18.50 7.48
C TYR A 467 8.79 18.69 8.66
N PHE A 468 10.10 18.50 8.42
CA PHE A 468 11.12 18.75 9.44
C PHE A 468 11.27 20.23 9.77
N THR A 469 11.25 21.12 8.79
CA THR A 469 11.33 22.56 9.00
C THR A 469 10.20 23.05 9.90
N TYR A 470 8.98 22.61 9.65
CA TYR A 470 7.83 22.90 10.49
C TYR A 470 8.01 22.38 11.93
N TYR A 471 8.48 21.14 12.09
CA TYR A 471 8.75 20.56 13.40
C TYR A 471 9.79 21.34 14.21
N ILE A 472 10.87 21.79 13.55
CA ILE A 472 11.94 22.56 14.20
C ILE A 472 11.47 23.95 14.62
N GLN A 473 10.66 24.60 13.79
CA GLN A 473 10.13 25.94 14.07
C GLN A 473 9.12 25.94 15.23
N ASN A 474 8.53 24.79 15.54
CA ASN A 474 7.56 24.61 16.60
C ASN A 474 8.08 23.74 17.76
N PRO A 475 9.04 24.21 18.57
CA PRO A 475 9.72 23.39 19.59
C PRO A 475 8.81 22.97 20.75
N LYS A 476 7.61 23.55 20.88
CA LYS A 476 6.58 23.11 21.84
C LYS A 476 5.83 21.86 21.38
N ASN A 477 6.02 21.46 20.13
CA ASN A 477 5.42 20.26 19.57
C ASN A 477 6.05 18.99 20.17
N LYS A 478 5.38 18.39 21.13
CA LYS A 478 5.81 17.15 21.78
C LYS A 478 5.46 15.89 21.00
N TYR A 479 4.71 16.01 19.93
CA TYR A 479 4.09 14.89 19.22
C TYR A 479 4.89 14.44 17.98
N GLY A 480 5.91 15.19 17.57
CA GLY A 480 6.79 14.83 16.45
C GLY A 480 6.36 15.42 15.12
N ILE A 481 6.61 14.69 14.05
CA ILE A 481 6.24 15.07 12.69
C ILE A 481 4.78 14.71 12.42
N PHE A 482 4.08 15.56 11.67
CA PHE A 482 2.73 15.32 11.21
C PHE A 482 2.69 15.35 9.68
N PHE A 483 2.19 14.31 9.08
CA PHE A 483 1.90 14.22 7.65
C PHE A 483 0.56 14.86 7.31
N ASP A 484 0.38 15.24 6.06
CA ASP A 484 -0.84 15.88 5.56
C ASP A 484 -1.88 14.85 5.10
N CYS A 485 -1.42 13.71 4.60
CA CYS A 485 -2.27 12.68 4.02
C CYS A 485 -1.84 11.26 4.46
N PRO A 486 -2.78 10.33 4.49
CA PRO A 486 -2.47 8.91 4.74
C PRO A 486 -1.44 8.32 3.78
N SER A 487 -1.50 8.71 2.50
CA SER A 487 -0.56 8.29 1.46
C SER A 487 0.89 8.72 1.74
N ASP A 488 1.10 9.77 2.54
CA ASP A 488 2.44 10.27 2.86
C ASP A 488 3.23 9.27 3.71
N ILE A 489 2.53 8.47 4.54
CA ILE A 489 3.15 7.38 5.32
C ILE A 489 3.80 6.35 4.39
N LYS A 490 3.14 6.01 3.28
CA LYS A 490 3.70 5.11 2.25
C LYS A 490 4.78 5.81 1.40
N THR A 491 4.59 7.10 1.09
CA THR A 491 5.56 7.92 0.35
C THR A 491 6.89 8.04 1.08
N PHE A 492 6.85 8.24 2.40
CA PHE A 492 8.02 8.34 3.27
C PHE A 492 8.25 7.07 4.10
N SER A 493 7.99 5.91 3.52
CA SER A 493 8.02 4.61 4.24
C SER A 493 9.39 4.28 4.83
N ASN A 494 10.50 4.63 4.17
CA ASN A 494 11.83 4.41 4.77
C ASN A 494 12.01 5.19 6.07
N PHE A 495 11.52 6.44 6.11
CA PHE A 495 11.54 7.26 7.32
C PHE A 495 10.61 6.67 8.39
N VAL A 496 9.38 6.33 8.04
CA VAL A 496 8.37 5.78 8.97
C VAL A 496 8.86 4.47 9.60
N ASN A 497 9.35 3.53 8.77
CA ASN A 497 9.83 2.22 9.23
C ASN A 497 11.06 2.34 10.15
N GLU A 498 12.05 3.17 9.78
CA GLU A 498 13.23 3.40 10.63
C GLU A 498 12.83 4.10 11.94
N TYR A 499 11.87 5.03 11.89
CA TYR A 499 11.34 5.67 13.09
C TYR A 499 10.63 4.69 14.01
N LEU A 500 9.78 3.81 13.48
CA LEU A 500 9.09 2.77 14.25
C LEU A 500 10.08 1.78 14.85
N PHE A 501 11.11 1.39 14.10
CA PHE A 501 12.19 0.54 14.61
C PHE A 501 12.93 1.20 15.78
N LEU A 502 13.35 2.46 15.63
CA LEU A 502 14.13 3.17 16.66
C LEU A 502 13.29 3.60 17.87
N SER A 503 12.00 3.91 17.68
CA SER A 503 11.15 4.45 18.74
C SER A 503 10.24 3.42 19.40
N GLN A 504 9.84 2.38 18.67
CA GLN A 504 8.87 1.38 19.12
C GLN A 504 9.35 -0.07 18.95
N ASN A 505 10.57 -0.27 18.44
CA ASN A 505 11.15 -1.58 18.13
C ASN A 505 10.26 -2.47 17.26
N TYR A 506 9.55 -1.84 16.30
CA TYR A 506 8.65 -2.51 15.40
C TYR A 506 9.29 -2.68 14.02
N ILE A 507 9.24 -3.90 13.48
CA ILE A 507 9.71 -4.25 12.14
C ILE A 507 8.51 -4.83 11.38
N ILE A 508 8.20 -4.27 10.21
CA ILE A 508 7.24 -4.86 9.30
C ILE A 508 7.79 -6.21 8.83
N ASP A 509 6.98 -7.23 8.71
CA ASP A 509 7.32 -8.60 8.29
C ASP A 509 7.95 -9.50 9.38
N GLU A 510 8.33 -9.00 10.54
CA GLU A 510 8.64 -9.87 11.67
C GLU A 510 7.38 -10.07 12.51
N THR A 511 6.81 -11.28 12.49
CA THR A 511 5.84 -11.69 13.50
C THR A 511 6.53 -11.55 14.85
N ILE A 512 6.20 -10.48 15.58
CA ILE A 512 6.65 -10.31 16.96
C ILE A 512 6.10 -11.53 17.68
N SER A 513 6.98 -12.49 18.00
CA SER A 513 6.64 -13.63 18.81
C SER A 513 6.05 -13.06 20.10
N ASN A 514 4.76 -13.26 20.29
CA ASN A 514 3.99 -12.80 21.43
C ASN A 514 4.74 -13.09 22.72
N MET A 515 5.47 -12.12 23.24
CA MET A 515 5.82 -12.12 24.64
C MET A 515 4.53 -11.81 25.39
N ASN A 516 3.85 -12.85 25.83
CA ASN A 516 2.69 -12.77 26.72
C ASN A 516 3.10 -12.05 28.01
N ILE A 517 3.12 -10.73 27.99
CA ILE A 517 3.30 -9.91 29.17
C ILE A 517 1.92 -9.34 29.52
N ASN A 518 1.30 -9.99 30.51
CA ASN A 518 0.30 -9.49 31.45
C ASN A 518 -0.89 -8.64 30.91
N SER A 519 -1.61 -9.09 29.88
CA SER A 519 -2.91 -8.47 29.50
C SER A 519 -3.94 -8.43 30.69
N ASN A 520 -3.65 -9.12 31.80
CA ASN A 520 -4.50 -9.21 33.02
C ASN A 520 -3.79 -8.71 34.28
N PHE A 521 -2.74 -7.88 34.17
CA PHE A 521 -2.05 -7.39 35.36
C PHE A 521 -2.98 -6.46 36.18
N GLN A 522 -3.05 -6.68 37.48
CA GLN A 522 -3.83 -5.87 38.42
C GLN A 522 -2.97 -5.35 39.56
N LEU A 523 -3.12 -4.06 39.85
CA LEU A 523 -2.54 -3.43 41.04
C LEU A 523 -3.23 -3.91 42.31
N THR A 524 -2.49 -3.95 43.43
CA THR A 524 -3.06 -4.19 44.76
C THR A 524 -3.97 -3.01 45.18
N ASP A 525 -4.91 -3.25 46.11
CA ASP A 525 -5.83 -2.20 46.57
C ASP A 525 -5.13 -1.00 47.23
N ILE A 526 -3.94 -1.20 47.77
CA ILE A 526 -3.10 -0.13 48.34
C ILE A 526 -2.49 0.71 47.19
N GLU A 527 -2.03 0.07 46.14
CA GLU A 527 -1.44 0.73 44.97
C GLU A 527 -2.49 1.51 44.17
N LYS A 528 -3.70 0.95 44.02
CA LYS A 528 -4.83 1.63 43.38
C LYS A 528 -5.16 2.96 44.04
N LYS A 529 -5.06 3.07 45.37
CA LYS A 529 -5.30 4.31 46.13
C LYS A 529 -4.23 5.39 45.91
N LYS A 530 -3.07 5.04 45.40
CA LYS A 530 -2.00 5.98 45.05
C LYS A 530 -2.15 6.60 43.65
N ILE A 531 -3.12 6.15 42.85
CA ILE A 531 -3.41 6.72 41.53
C ILE A 531 -4.31 7.93 41.70
N ILE A 532 -3.83 9.10 41.28
CA ILE A 532 -4.51 10.38 41.43
C ILE A 532 -5.45 10.64 40.26
N SER A 533 -4.96 10.44 39.03
CA SER A 533 -5.69 10.65 37.81
C SER A 533 -5.32 9.63 36.71
N MET A 534 -6.24 9.43 35.80
CA MET A 534 -6.02 8.66 34.58
C MET A 534 -6.62 9.40 33.39
N LYS A 535 -5.86 9.48 32.31
CA LYS A 535 -6.34 9.98 31.02
C LYS A 535 -6.08 8.92 29.94
N ILE A 536 -7.09 8.68 29.14
CA ILE A 536 -7.00 7.84 27.96
C ILE A 536 -7.31 8.70 26.74
N CYS A 537 -6.50 8.60 25.69
CA CYS A 537 -6.77 9.20 24.40
C CYS A 537 -6.70 8.13 23.31
N LEU A 538 -7.71 8.07 22.44
CA LEU A 538 -7.77 7.21 21.27
C LEU A 538 -7.92 8.06 20.03
N ILE A 539 -6.98 7.89 19.07
CA ILE A 539 -6.96 8.64 17.82
C ILE A 539 -7.58 7.79 16.73
N ARG A 540 -8.47 8.39 15.92
CA ARG A 540 -9.12 7.74 14.79
C ARG A 540 -9.24 8.70 13.62
N ASN A 541 -8.92 8.24 12.42
CA ASN A 541 -9.15 8.96 11.18
C ASN A 541 -10.17 8.24 10.32
N LEU A 542 -10.96 8.98 9.57
CA LEU A 542 -11.93 8.45 8.62
C LEU A 542 -11.20 8.02 7.37
N GLU A 543 -11.65 6.91 6.80
CA GLU A 543 -11.17 6.43 5.50
C GLU A 543 -11.48 7.46 4.39
N HIS A 544 -10.58 7.60 3.42
CA HIS A 544 -10.73 8.48 2.25
C HIS A 544 -10.63 10.00 2.46
N PHE A 545 -10.11 10.45 3.58
CA PHE A 545 -9.90 11.87 3.84
C PHE A 545 -8.43 12.17 4.15
N PRO A 546 -7.92 13.36 3.72
CA PRO A 546 -6.63 13.88 4.22
C PRO A 546 -6.75 14.21 5.69
N PHE A 547 -5.64 14.26 6.40
CA PHE A 547 -5.64 14.67 7.81
C PHE A 547 -6.08 16.13 7.96
N SER A 548 -6.61 16.48 9.13
CA SER A 548 -7.23 17.77 9.36
C SER A 548 -6.28 18.96 9.26
N ASN A 549 -4.97 18.73 9.41
CA ASN A 549 -3.91 19.73 9.24
C ASN A 549 -3.56 20.04 7.77
N CYS A 550 -4.10 19.29 6.83
CA CYS A 550 -3.86 19.52 5.42
C CYS A 550 -4.50 20.83 4.96
N GLU A 551 -3.75 21.70 4.26
CA GLU A 551 -4.26 22.98 3.75
C GLU A 551 -5.44 22.81 2.76
N LEU A 552 -5.47 21.66 2.07
CA LEU A 552 -6.51 21.28 1.10
C LEU A 552 -7.59 20.43 1.76
N ASN A 553 -8.01 20.81 2.94
CA ASN A 553 -8.81 20.01 3.84
C ASN A 553 -10.28 19.81 3.39
N SER A 554 -10.83 18.70 3.85
CA SER A 554 -12.25 18.35 3.75
C SER A 554 -12.92 18.41 5.13
N ASN A 555 -12.44 19.25 6.04
CA ASN A 555 -12.86 19.30 7.44
C ASN A 555 -14.34 19.60 7.60
N ASP A 556 -14.94 20.38 6.69
CA ASP A 556 -16.37 20.65 6.66
C ASP A 556 -17.19 19.38 6.35
N LYS A 557 -16.72 18.53 5.47
CA LYS A 557 -17.35 17.24 5.15
C LYS A 557 -17.20 16.26 6.32
N ILE A 558 -16.00 16.18 6.90
CA ILE A 558 -15.68 15.35 8.06
C ILE A 558 -16.57 15.73 9.25
N GLU A 559 -16.65 17.03 9.58
CA GLU A 559 -17.49 17.54 10.66
C GLU A 559 -18.96 17.13 10.45
N LYS A 560 -19.50 17.34 9.24
CA LYS A 560 -20.89 16.96 8.90
C LYS A 560 -21.13 15.46 9.02
N ILE A 561 -20.22 14.62 8.58
CA ILE A 561 -20.33 13.16 8.69
C ILE A 561 -20.39 12.78 10.18
N ILE A 562 -19.48 13.30 11.00
CA ILE A 562 -19.41 12.98 12.43
C ILE A 562 -20.67 13.45 13.16
N ILE A 563 -21.17 14.65 12.86
CA ILE A 563 -22.43 15.18 13.43
C ILE A 563 -23.62 14.31 13.02
N ASN A 564 -23.70 13.87 11.76
CA ASN A 564 -24.77 12.98 11.31
C ASN A 564 -24.74 11.62 12.03
N VAL A 565 -23.55 11.07 12.27
CA VAL A 565 -23.39 9.85 13.07
C VAL A 565 -23.89 10.08 14.50
N LEU A 566 -23.47 11.17 15.14
CA LEU A 566 -23.91 11.52 16.49
C LEU A 566 -25.43 11.68 16.56
N ASN A 567 -26.04 12.38 15.60
CA ASN A 567 -27.49 12.53 15.50
C ASN A 567 -28.21 11.18 15.32
N THR A 568 -27.65 10.28 14.52
CA THR A 568 -28.19 8.93 14.32
C THR A 568 -28.15 8.10 15.60
N LEU A 569 -27.07 8.20 16.37
CA LEU A 569 -26.92 7.56 17.67
C LEU A 569 -27.89 8.17 18.69
N ASN A 570 -28.06 9.51 18.70
CA ASN A 570 -29.00 10.22 19.55
C ASN A 570 -30.46 9.87 19.30
N LEU A 571 -30.84 9.50 18.06
CA LEU A 571 -32.22 9.03 17.75
C LEU A 571 -32.56 7.71 18.44
N ARG A 572 -31.56 6.89 18.80
CA ARG A 572 -31.77 5.61 19.48
C ARG A 572 -31.81 5.80 21.00
N ASN A 573 -30.84 6.46 21.54
CA ASN A 573 -30.69 6.86 22.94
C ASN A 573 -29.86 8.14 22.95
N HIS A 574 -30.11 9.03 23.90
CA HIS A 574 -29.28 10.22 24.06
C HIS A 574 -27.82 9.75 24.25
N PHE A 575 -26.92 10.15 23.34
CA PHE A 575 -25.54 9.64 23.26
C PHE A 575 -24.51 10.73 23.54
N GLY A 576 -24.82 11.99 23.20
CA GLY A 576 -23.95 13.14 23.45
C GLY A 576 -24.34 14.40 22.68
N ASN A 577 -23.67 15.50 22.99
CA ASN A 577 -23.88 16.81 22.39
C ASN A 577 -22.62 17.31 21.70
N TYR A 578 -22.78 17.96 20.55
CA TYR A 578 -21.71 18.60 19.80
C TYR A 578 -21.69 20.11 20.02
N PHE A 579 -20.51 20.70 20.20
CA PHE A 579 -20.25 22.13 20.33
C PHE A 579 -19.14 22.54 19.38
N SER A 580 -19.47 23.44 18.42
CA SER A 580 -18.49 23.96 17.44
C SER A 580 -17.57 24.99 18.07
N LEU A 581 -16.31 24.98 17.64
CA LEU A 581 -15.30 26.00 17.98
C LEU A 581 -15.33 27.20 17.01
N ASP A 582 -16.00 27.06 15.87
CA ASP A 582 -16.11 28.10 14.83
C ASP A 582 -17.47 28.83 14.87
N ASN A 583 -18.45 28.33 15.66
CA ASN A 583 -19.75 28.95 15.82
C ASN A 583 -19.75 29.92 17.03
N GLU A 584 -20.02 31.22 16.80
CA GLU A 584 -20.00 32.24 17.83
C GLU A 584 -20.88 31.92 19.04
N ASN A 585 -22.02 31.26 18.85
CA ASN A 585 -22.95 30.90 19.91
C ASN A 585 -22.51 29.69 20.76
N GLN A 586 -21.61 28.85 20.25
CA GLN A 586 -21.21 27.60 20.88
C GLN A 586 -19.74 27.61 21.35
N VAL A 587 -18.92 28.51 20.82
CA VAL A 587 -17.46 28.56 21.09
C VAL A 587 -17.14 28.73 22.57
N ALA A 588 -17.92 29.53 23.31
CA ALA A 588 -17.70 29.73 24.74
C ALA A 588 -17.90 28.44 25.53
N GLN A 589 -18.92 27.67 25.21
CA GLN A 589 -19.22 26.38 25.86
C GLN A 589 -18.19 25.32 25.46
N ALA A 590 -17.84 25.26 24.16
CA ALA A 590 -16.78 24.36 23.69
C ALA A 590 -15.44 24.61 24.40
N LYS A 591 -15.01 25.88 24.51
CA LYS A 591 -13.78 26.27 25.23
C LYS A 591 -13.86 25.93 26.70
N LYS A 592 -15.02 26.11 27.36
CA LYS A 592 -15.25 25.74 28.76
C LYS A 592 -15.05 24.23 28.94
N ILE A 593 -15.69 23.38 28.12
CA ILE A 593 -15.53 21.91 28.19
C ILE A 593 -14.07 21.53 28.03
N ILE A 594 -13.35 22.09 27.05
CA ILE A 594 -11.95 21.83 26.78
C ILE A 594 -11.08 22.21 27.98
N SER A 595 -11.28 23.36 28.58
CA SER A 595 -10.48 23.84 29.71
C SER A 595 -10.74 23.07 31.00
N GLU A 596 -12.01 22.83 31.35
CA GLU A 596 -12.40 22.10 32.57
C GLU A 596 -11.90 20.65 32.59
N ASN A 597 -11.81 20.01 31.38
CA ASN A 597 -11.38 18.64 31.24
C ASN A 597 -9.91 18.53 30.82
N ASN A 598 -9.16 19.64 30.79
CA ASN A 598 -7.77 19.68 30.36
C ASN A 598 -7.55 18.96 29.00
N LEU A 599 -8.49 19.10 28.06
CA LEU A 599 -8.33 18.59 26.71
C LEU A 599 -7.35 19.52 25.99
N LYS A 600 -6.24 18.94 25.51
CA LYS A 600 -5.24 19.71 24.79
C LYS A 600 -5.60 19.79 23.32
N LEU A 601 -6.00 20.98 22.87
CA LEU A 601 -5.99 21.31 21.45
C LEU A 601 -4.56 21.45 20.96
N TYR A 602 -4.33 21.01 19.73
CA TYR A 602 -3.11 21.35 19.04
C TYR A 602 -3.07 22.86 18.73
N ASP A 603 -1.88 23.42 18.63
CA ASP A 603 -1.58 24.84 18.62
C ASP A 603 -2.63 25.70 17.88
N ASP A 604 -3.05 26.83 18.48
CA ASP A 604 -3.99 27.81 17.91
C ASP A 604 -3.51 28.48 16.62
N ASN A 605 -2.23 28.28 16.25
CA ASN A 605 -1.59 28.82 15.04
C ASN A 605 -1.83 28.00 13.77
N LEU A 606 -2.43 26.80 13.85
CA LEU A 606 -2.87 26.05 12.67
C LEU A 606 -4.20 26.60 12.19
N HIS A 607 -4.28 26.96 10.91
CA HIS A 607 -5.50 27.43 10.25
C HIS A 607 -6.56 26.32 10.06
N ILE A 608 -6.68 25.41 11.03
CA ILE A 608 -7.63 24.31 11.00
C ILE A 608 -9.02 24.86 11.33
N LYS A 609 -9.95 24.75 10.37
CA LYS A 609 -11.35 25.12 10.51
C LYS A 609 -12.24 23.90 10.75
N ASN A 610 -13.48 24.13 11.07
CA ASN A 610 -14.51 23.13 11.33
C ASN A 610 -14.13 22.19 12.48
N ARG A 611 -13.61 22.81 13.55
CA ARG A 611 -13.23 22.15 14.81
C ARG A 611 -14.41 22.16 15.79
N GLY A 612 -14.46 21.12 16.61
CA GLY A 612 -15.47 21.06 17.64
C GLY A 612 -15.16 20.03 18.72
N VAL A 613 -16.03 20.00 19.74
CA VAL A 613 -15.96 19.02 20.82
C VAL A 613 -17.31 18.31 20.98
N ILE A 614 -17.27 17.00 21.10
CA ILE A 614 -18.42 16.20 21.54
C ILE A 614 -18.25 15.91 23.02
N GLN A 615 -19.28 16.16 23.79
CA GLN A 615 -19.43 15.68 25.15
C GLN A 615 -20.42 14.53 25.14
N PHE A 616 -19.94 13.32 25.51
CA PHE A 616 -20.77 12.14 25.60
C PHE A 616 -21.51 12.10 26.94
N ASP A 617 -22.66 11.44 26.95
CA ASP A 617 -23.45 11.27 28.19
C ASP A 617 -22.82 10.24 29.15
N SER A 618 -21.95 9.38 28.65
CA SER A 618 -21.17 8.46 29.47
C SER A 618 -20.05 9.19 30.20
N ASP A 619 -19.80 8.81 31.43
CA ASP A 619 -18.89 9.39 32.41
C ASP A 619 -17.56 9.91 31.82
N ASN A 620 -17.45 11.26 31.70
CA ASN A 620 -16.21 11.97 31.38
C ASN A 620 -15.54 11.54 30.06
N ILE A 621 -16.32 11.14 29.06
CA ILE A 621 -15.84 10.89 27.70
C ILE A 621 -16.14 12.09 26.81
N PHE A 622 -15.14 12.49 26.05
CA PHE A 622 -15.20 13.61 25.11
C PHE A 622 -14.54 13.20 23.79
N ALA A 623 -14.88 13.86 22.69
CA ALA A 623 -14.10 13.74 21.45
C ALA A 623 -13.84 15.13 20.87
N LEU A 624 -12.59 15.38 20.47
CA LEU A 624 -12.23 16.52 19.63
C LEU A 624 -12.37 16.15 18.16
N ILE A 625 -13.00 17.01 17.38
CA ILE A 625 -13.18 16.87 15.95
C ILE A 625 -12.20 17.77 15.24
N ASN A 626 -11.53 17.28 14.18
CA ASN A 626 -10.63 18.05 13.34
C ASN A 626 -9.54 18.80 14.11
N ASP A 627 -8.94 18.17 15.10
CA ASP A 627 -7.80 18.78 15.79
C ASP A 627 -6.53 18.70 14.90
N ILE A 628 -5.88 17.56 14.75
CA ILE A 628 -4.92 17.26 13.67
C ILE A 628 -5.42 16.01 12.96
N ASP A 629 -5.80 15.04 13.75
CA ASP A 629 -6.55 13.86 13.32
C ASP A 629 -8.06 14.16 13.38
N HIS A 630 -8.86 13.39 12.65
CA HIS A 630 -10.30 13.67 12.50
C HIS A 630 -11.07 13.52 13.81
N LEU A 631 -10.71 12.53 14.63
CA LEU A 631 -11.34 12.24 15.93
C LEU A 631 -10.27 11.88 16.96
N LYS A 632 -10.31 12.57 18.10
CA LYS A 632 -9.57 12.23 19.31
C LYS A 632 -10.53 12.05 20.46
N PHE A 633 -10.76 10.80 20.84
CA PHE A 633 -11.58 10.46 21.99
C PHE A 633 -10.76 10.56 23.27
N PHE A 634 -11.29 11.19 24.28
CA PHE A 634 -10.66 11.36 25.58
C PHE A 634 -11.57 10.84 26.69
N LEU A 635 -10.96 10.18 27.64
CA LEU A 635 -11.56 9.90 28.95
C LEU A 635 -10.63 10.46 30.02
N SER A 636 -11.19 11.23 30.95
CA SER A 636 -10.43 11.77 32.09
C SER A 636 -11.10 11.33 33.40
N ALA A 637 -10.38 10.63 34.26
CA ALA A 637 -10.85 10.16 35.54
C ALA A 637 -9.95 10.73 36.65
N TYR A 638 -10.60 11.32 37.69
CA TYR A 638 -9.98 11.92 38.84
C TYR A 638 -10.55 11.27 40.12
N ASN A 639 -9.99 11.58 41.29
CA ASN A 639 -10.48 11.11 42.58
C ASN A 639 -10.46 9.57 42.72
N ASN A 640 -9.24 9.02 42.80
CA ASN A 640 -8.98 7.58 42.99
C ASN A 640 -9.48 6.66 41.83
N PRO A 641 -9.10 6.94 40.57
CA PRO A 641 -9.55 6.13 39.43
C PRO A 641 -9.00 4.68 39.44
N GLY A 642 -8.07 4.36 40.31
CA GLY A 642 -7.36 3.09 40.36
C GLY A 642 -8.25 1.83 40.48
N GLU A 643 -9.45 1.97 41.04
CA GLU A 643 -10.37 0.83 41.19
C GLU A 643 -11.08 0.44 39.89
N LYS A 644 -11.18 1.39 38.93
CA LYS A 644 -11.99 1.26 37.72
C LYS A 644 -11.18 1.38 36.41
N LEU A 645 -9.87 1.17 36.44
CA LEU A 645 -8.97 1.39 35.30
C LEU A 645 -9.42 0.63 34.02
N ASN A 646 -9.72 -0.65 34.15
CA ASN A 646 -10.18 -1.48 33.04
C ASN A 646 -11.59 -1.10 32.57
N GLU A 647 -12.48 -0.66 33.49
CA GLU A 647 -13.82 -0.16 33.17
C GLU A 647 -13.73 1.12 32.32
N TYR A 648 -12.82 2.03 32.66
CA TYR A 648 -12.59 3.24 31.87
C TYR A 648 -12.09 2.94 30.47
N LEU A 649 -11.12 2.04 30.29
CA LEU A 649 -10.66 1.62 28.97
C LEU A 649 -11.80 0.96 28.19
N PHE A 650 -12.58 0.08 28.82
CA PHE A 650 -13.74 -0.56 28.17
C PHE A 650 -14.79 0.47 27.72
N ASN A 651 -15.11 1.46 28.54
CA ASN A 651 -16.13 2.46 28.22
C ASN A 651 -15.74 3.35 27.03
N ILE A 652 -14.47 3.80 26.96
CA ILE A 652 -14.01 4.60 25.83
C ILE A 652 -13.96 3.75 24.55
N LEU A 653 -13.47 2.51 24.61
CA LEU A 653 -13.45 1.58 23.46
C LEU A 653 -14.87 1.28 22.96
N LYS A 654 -15.84 1.10 23.87
CA LYS A 654 -17.25 0.92 23.53
C LYS A 654 -17.79 2.15 22.79
N THR A 655 -17.50 3.37 23.26
CA THR A 655 -17.92 4.61 22.57
C THR A 655 -17.33 4.71 21.17
N VAL A 656 -16.02 4.45 21.01
CA VAL A 656 -15.33 4.41 19.70
C VAL A 656 -15.97 3.37 18.77
N ASN A 657 -16.34 2.20 19.31
CA ASN A 657 -16.94 1.12 18.55
C ASN A 657 -18.38 1.42 18.10
N GLU A 658 -19.16 2.19 18.88
CA GLU A 658 -20.48 2.65 18.42
C GLU A 658 -20.35 3.56 17.18
N PHE A 659 -19.33 4.42 17.12
CA PHE A 659 -19.03 5.22 15.94
C PHE A 659 -18.60 4.33 14.75
N SER A 660 -17.75 3.31 14.96
CA SER A 660 -17.26 2.43 13.89
C SER A 660 -18.36 1.63 13.19
N LYS A 661 -19.54 1.45 13.81
CA LYS A 661 -20.70 0.82 13.17
C LYS A 661 -21.32 1.68 12.08
N GLN A 662 -21.06 2.99 12.06
CA GLN A 662 -21.64 3.96 11.14
C GLN A 662 -20.63 4.54 10.16
N ILE A 663 -19.34 4.60 10.54
CA ILE A 663 -18.24 5.14 9.73
C ILE A 663 -17.07 4.19 9.75
N LYS A 664 -16.35 4.11 8.62
CA LYS A 664 -15.11 3.33 8.54
C LYS A 664 -13.92 4.16 9.01
N TYR A 665 -13.11 3.59 9.89
CA TYR A 665 -11.84 4.16 10.26
C TYR A 665 -10.74 3.71 9.31
N LEU A 666 -9.74 4.55 9.16
CA LEU A 666 -8.57 4.31 8.36
C LEU A 666 -7.63 3.32 9.06
N ILE A 667 -7.51 2.12 8.51
CA ILE A 667 -6.70 1.02 9.04
C ILE A 667 -5.83 0.46 7.92
N ASP A 668 -4.56 0.22 8.20
CA ASP A 668 -3.61 -0.42 7.30
C ASP A 668 -3.15 -1.76 7.90
N GLU A 669 -2.92 -2.77 7.06
CA GLU A 669 -2.55 -4.12 7.52
C GLU A 669 -1.20 -4.14 8.24
N ASN A 670 -0.25 -3.28 7.84
CA ASN A 670 1.10 -3.24 8.41
C ASN A 670 1.21 -2.25 9.57
N TYR A 671 0.49 -1.14 9.49
CA TYR A 671 0.61 -0.04 10.45
C TYR A 671 -0.53 0.06 11.46
N GLY A 672 -1.58 -0.77 11.34
CA GLY A 672 -2.76 -0.67 12.19
C GLY A 672 -3.57 0.60 11.93
N ILE A 673 -4.06 1.24 12.99
CA ILE A 673 -4.73 2.55 12.90
C ILE A 673 -3.75 3.59 12.36
N ILE A 674 -4.12 4.23 11.28
CA ILE A 674 -3.32 5.28 10.64
C ILE A 674 -3.64 6.63 11.27
N THR A 675 -2.59 7.29 11.75
CA THR A 675 -2.63 8.61 12.37
C THR A 675 -1.72 9.58 11.63
N SER A 676 -1.97 10.88 11.78
CA SER A 676 -1.16 11.93 11.14
C SER A 676 0.31 11.91 11.58
N SER A 677 0.60 11.45 12.79
CA SER A 677 1.96 11.28 13.30
C SER A 677 2.38 9.82 13.37
N PRO A 678 3.56 9.43 12.85
CA PRO A 678 4.09 8.08 12.98
C PRO A 678 4.19 7.57 14.42
N LYS A 679 4.24 8.49 15.39
CA LYS A 679 4.32 8.18 16.82
C LYS A 679 3.12 7.38 17.33
N PHE A 680 1.94 7.55 16.73
CA PHE A 680 0.68 6.99 17.23
C PHE A 680 0.09 5.91 16.31
N LEU A 681 0.85 5.44 15.32
CA LEU A 681 0.46 4.31 14.48
C LEU A 681 0.23 3.05 15.33
N GLY A 682 -0.64 2.17 14.89
CA GLY A 682 -0.99 0.93 15.58
C GLY A 682 -2.35 1.01 16.26
N THR A 683 -2.42 1.15 17.57
CA THR A 683 -3.69 1.30 18.32
C THR A 683 -4.20 2.74 18.34
N GLY A 684 -3.33 3.73 18.14
CA GLY A 684 -3.64 5.14 18.38
C GLY A 684 -3.96 5.44 19.86
N LEU A 685 -3.56 4.55 20.79
CA LEU A 685 -3.87 4.65 22.23
C LEU A 685 -2.76 5.37 22.98
N ILE A 686 -3.13 6.38 23.75
CA ILE A 686 -2.27 7.06 24.71
C ILE A 686 -2.94 6.93 26.09
N VAL A 687 -2.22 6.36 27.04
CA VAL A 687 -2.64 6.25 28.43
C VAL A 687 -1.69 7.07 29.29
N GLU A 688 -2.20 8.02 30.05
CA GLU A 688 -1.45 8.82 31.02
C GLU A 688 -2.02 8.55 32.42
N ILE A 689 -1.17 8.15 33.37
CA ILE A 689 -1.56 7.89 34.74
C ILE A 689 -0.68 8.74 35.69
N GLU A 690 -1.31 9.48 36.59
CA GLU A 690 -0.63 10.26 37.61
C GLU A 690 -0.67 9.49 38.93
N ILE A 691 0.51 9.28 39.53
CA ILE A 691 0.70 8.52 40.77
C ILE A 691 1.38 9.37 41.86
N LYS A 692 1.09 9.08 43.11
CA LYS A 692 1.75 9.70 44.27
C LYS A 692 2.84 8.78 44.82
N VAL A 693 4.08 9.28 44.93
CA VAL A 693 5.26 8.57 45.46
C VAL A 693 6.07 9.50 46.36
N LYS A 694 6.90 8.92 47.24
CA LYS A 694 7.77 9.68 48.17
C LYS A 694 9.26 9.59 47.83
N MET A 695 9.64 8.83 46.80
CA MET A 695 11.04 8.54 46.50
C MET A 695 11.81 9.76 45.92
N LEU A 696 13.15 9.69 46.00
CA LEU A 696 14.04 10.68 45.42
C LEU A 696 14.09 10.61 43.90
N ASN A 697 14.36 11.76 43.23
CA ASN A 697 14.40 11.86 41.76
C ASN A 697 15.41 10.90 41.12
N GLU A 698 16.64 10.83 41.65
CA GLU A 698 17.70 9.94 41.16
C GLU A 698 17.30 8.46 41.16
N ILE A 699 16.52 8.05 42.15
CA ILE A 699 16.05 6.67 42.30
C ILE A 699 14.93 6.39 41.31
N LEU A 700 14.04 7.36 41.09
CA LEU A 700 13.00 7.29 40.04
C LEU A 700 13.60 7.12 38.66
N ASP A 701 14.63 7.93 38.31
CA ASP A 701 15.37 7.82 37.07
C ASP A 701 16.00 6.43 36.87
N LYS A 702 16.61 5.90 37.92
CA LYS A 702 17.23 4.58 37.91
C LYS A 702 16.18 3.46 37.71
N ILE A 703 15.07 3.52 38.41
CA ILE A 703 13.98 2.53 38.27
C ILE A 703 13.39 2.58 36.89
N CYS A 704 13.14 3.77 36.37
CA CYS A 704 12.59 3.91 35.04
C CYS A 704 13.53 3.34 33.95
N LYS A 705 14.84 3.47 34.13
CA LYS A 705 15.84 2.81 33.28
C LYS A 705 15.83 1.30 33.42
N GLU A 706 15.87 0.78 34.66
CA GLU A 706 15.90 -0.65 34.94
C GLU A 706 14.60 -1.35 34.55
N ALA A 707 13.43 -0.72 34.73
CA ALA A 707 12.14 -1.28 34.34
C ALA A 707 12.02 -1.34 32.80
N ASN A 708 12.45 -0.31 32.10
CA ASN A 708 12.53 -0.34 30.64
C ASN A 708 13.54 -1.40 30.13
N GLU A 709 14.58 -1.73 30.91
CA GLU A 709 15.54 -2.79 30.59
C GLU A 709 15.03 -4.20 30.94
N SER A 710 14.27 -4.35 32.01
CA SER A 710 13.80 -5.66 32.52
C SER A 710 12.61 -6.23 31.74
N LEU A 711 11.75 -5.38 31.18
CA LEU A 711 10.61 -5.78 30.34
C LEU A 711 11.05 -6.44 29.04
N PHE A 712 12.27 -6.15 28.58
CA PHE A 712 12.85 -6.73 27.36
C PHE A 712 13.77 -7.96 27.62
N GLY A 713 13.64 -8.64 28.75
CA GLY A 713 14.41 -9.81 29.16
C GLY A 713 15.30 -10.43 28.10
N ASN A 714 16.60 -10.40 28.26
CA ASN A 714 17.68 -11.18 27.60
C ASN A 714 17.42 -11.82 26.22
N SER A 715 16.51 -11.32 25.40
CA SER A 715 16.33 -11.78 24.04
C SER A 715 17.44 -11.18 23.16
N TYR A 716 18.20 -12.08 22.64
CA TYR A 716 19.34 -11.93 21.76
C TYR A 716 19.23 -10.77 20.77
N ASN A 717 20.29 -9.93 20.71
CA ASN A 717 20.61 -9.00 19.60
C ASN A 717 19.89 -7.65 19.49
N MET A 718 19.27 -7.07 20.51
CA MET A 718 18.76 -5.70 20.38
C MET A 718 19.87 -4.65 20.55
N LYS A 719 20.28 -4.03 19.43
CA LYS A 719 21.25 -2.91 19.41
C LYS A 719 20.67 -1.58 19.94
N ASN A 720 19.32 -1.47 20.05
CA ASN A 720 18.64 -0.23 20.44
C ASN A 720 17.79 -0.46 21.69
N LYS A 721 18.07 0.31 22.75
CA LYS A 721 17.24 0.35 23.95
C LYS A 721 16.07 1.30 23.71
N VAL A 722 14.85 0.77 23.53
CA VAL A 722 13.63 1.55 23.39
C VAL A 722 12.98 1.73 24.75
N ASN A 723 12.67 2.96 25.14
CA ASN A 723 11.91 3.22 26.36
C ASN A 723 10.42 3.02 26.09
N GLU A 724 9.81 1.95 26.62
CA GLU A 724 8.37 1.68 26.47
C GLU A 724 7.51 2.74 27.16
N PHE A 725 8.01 3.32 28.23
CA PHE A 725 7.32 4.31 29.03
C PHE A 725 8.14 5.57 29.20
N SER A 726 7.43 6.68 29.31
CA SER A 726 8.00 7.96 29.73
C SER A 726 7.33 8.43 31.00
N TYR A 727 8.04 9.24 31.76
CA TYR A 727 7.52 9.84 32.99
C TYR A 727 7.91 11.31 33.09
N GLN A 728 7.15 12.05 33.90
CA GLN A 728 7.40 13.44 34.25
C GLN A 728 6.98 13.71 35.70
N ILE A 729 7.83 14.37 36.48
CA ILE A 729 7.45 14.88 37.80
C ILE A 729 6.65 16.16 37.57
N ILE A 730 5.41 16.20 38.12
CA ILE A 730 4.49 17.32 37.99
C ILE A 730 4.60 18.25 39.19
N SER A 731 4.63 17.72 40.39
CA SER A 731 4.82 18.48 41.62
C SER A 731 5.73 17.69 42.58
N ASP A 732 6.44 18.44 43.41
CA ASP A 732 7.36 17.92 44.44
C ASP A 732 7.07 18.66 45.74
N ASP A 733 6.11 18.13 46.52
CA ASP A 733 5.64 18.75 47.77
C ASP A 733 6.13 17.96 49.01
N VAL A 734 6.01 18.56 50.18
CA VAL A 734 6.39 17.93 51.48
C VAL A 734 5.68 16.59 51.70
N ASP A 735 4.47 16.42 51.19
CA ASP A 735 3.64 15.22 51.32
C ASP A 735 3.90 14.14 50.24
N GLY A 736 4.84 14.38 49.30
CA GLY A 736 5.22 13.46 48.22
C GLY A 736 5.18 14.08 46.85
N LYS A 737 5.65 13.33 45.86
CA LYS A 737 5.75 13.74 44.47
C LYS A 737 4.58 13.19 43.65
N ILE A 738 4.08 13.98 42.74
CA ILE A 738 3.16 13.53 41.72
C ILE A 738 3.95 13.25 40.47
N VAL A 739 3.93 11.99 40.02
CA VAL A 739 4.61 11.52 38.82
C VAL A 739 3.58 11.09 37.81
N LYS A 740 3.70 11.66 36.62
CA LYS A 740 2.91 11.29 35.41
C LYS A 740 3.67 10.25 34.61
N VAL A 741 3.03 9.16 34.27
CA VAL A 741 3.56 8.05 33.46
C VAL A 741 2.70 7.88 32.21
N TRP A 742 3.30 7.62 31.04
CA TRP A 742 2.57 7.33 29.80
C TRP A 742 3.31 6.35 28.91
N ASN A 743 2.56 5.67 28.00
CA ASN A 743 3.11 4.74 27.03
C ASN A 743 3.76 5.47 25.84
N ASN A 744 4.84 4.89 25.33
CA ASN A 744 5.48 5.31 24.06
C ASN A 744 5.17 4.36 22.92
N ILE A 745 4.84 3.10 23.22
CA ILE A 745 4.54 2.06 22.24
C ILE A 745 3.04 2.02 21.98
N THR A 746 2.67 2.05 20.70
CA THR A 746 1.28 2.02 20.22
C THR A 746 1.06 0.96 19.14
N ILE A 747 2.14 0.42 18.55
CA ILE A 747 2.10 -0.56 17.45
C ILE A 747 2.62 -1.92 17.93
N GLY A 748 2.07 -3.01 17.40
CA GLY A 748 2.46 -4.37 17.74
C GLY A 748 1.87 -4.90 19.07
N LYS A 749 1.00 -4.13 19.73
CA LYS A 749 0.31 -4.50 20.98
C LYS A 749 -1.17 -4.13 20.92
N SER A 750 -2.03 -4.86 21.61
CA SER A 750 -3.43 -4.49 21.81
C SER A 750 -3.58 -3.40 22.88
N GLU A 751 -4.73 -2.73 22.92
CA GLU A 751 -5.03 -1.69 23.92
C GLU A 751 -4.98 -2.25 25.37
N ASN A 752 -5.41 -3.50 25.59
CA ASN A 752 -5.35 -4.16 26.90
C ASN A 752 -3.91 -4.49 27.31
N GLU A 753 -3.06 -4.90 26.37
CA GLU A 753 -1.64 -5.16 26.64
C GLU A 753 -0.92 -3.87 27.00
N ILE A 754 -1.19 -2.75 26.29
CA ILE A 754 -0.61 -1.45 26.60
C ILE A 754 -1.01 -0.99 28.01
N LEU A 755 -2.29 -1.15 28.39
CA LEU A 755 -2.73 -0.80 29.75
C LEU A 755 -2.07 -1.72 30.79
N GLY A 756 -2.02 -3.03 30.56
CA GLY A 756 -1.41 -4.00 31.49
C GLY A 756 0.07 -3.70 31.73
N ASP A 757 0.81 -3.37 30.66
CA ASP A 757 2.23 -3.05 30.76
C ASP A 757 2.49 -1.75 31.53
N ILE A 758 1.67 -0.70 31.32
CA ILE A 758 1.74 0.54 32.10
C ILE A 758 1.48 0.27 33.59
N LEU A 759 0.47 -0.53 33.93
CA LEU A 759 0.15 -0.87 35.31
C LEU A 759 1.26 -1.70 35.97
N TYR A 760 1.87 -2.62 35.20
CA TYR A 760 3.04 -3.36 35.70
C TYR A 760 4.22 -2.43 35.98
N PHE A 761 4.53 -1.51 35.08
CA PHE A 761 5.58 -0.50 35.25
C PHE A 761 5.33 0.36 36.51
N ILE A 762 4.11 0.83 36.70
CA ILE A 762 3.71 1.58 37.92
C ILE A 762 3.86 0.73 39.17
N SER A 763 3.56 -0.58 39.14
CA SER A 763 3.75 -1.46 40.27
C SER A 763 5.21 -1.59 40.68
N GLN A 764 6.14 -1.61 39.73
CA GLN A 764 7.58 -1.61 40.02
C GLN A 764 8.01 -0.31 40.75
N ILE A 765 7.49 0.82 40.32
CA ILE A 765 7.71 2.12 40.99
C ILE A 765 7.20 2.06 42.42
N PHE A 766 5.99 1.57 42.67
CA PHE A 766 5.42 1.45 44.00
C PHE A 766 6.17 0.48 44.90
N MET A 767 6.69 -0.64 44.35
CA MET A 767 7.46 -1.62 45.09
C MET A 767 8.74 -1.02 45.69
N VAL A 768 9.45 -0.23 44.90
CA VAL A 768 10.69 0.43 45.32
C VAL A 768 10.39 1.60 46.27
N ASP A 769 9.35 2.40 46.00
CA ASP A 769 8.88 3.45 46.90
C ASP A 769 8.57 2.89 48.32
N LYS A 770 7.93 1.73 48.39
CA LYS A 770 7.64 1.04 49.67
C LYS A 770 8.90 0.56 50.40
N LYS A 771 9.90 0.05 49.66
CA LYS A 771 11.18 -0.41 50.27
C LYS A 771 11.96 0.76 50.85
N LEU A 772 12.00 1.90 50.18
CA LEU A 772 12.71 3.09 50.62
C LEU A 772 12.03 3.73 51.85
N ASN A 773 10.70 3.84 51.87
CA ASN A 773 9.96 4.37 53.01
C ASN A 773 10.22 3.52 54.28
N LYS A 774 10.23 2.18 54.16
CA LYS A 774 10.56 1.29 55.32
C LYS A 774 12.00 1.46 55.80
N LYS A 775 12.96 1.73 54.90
CA LYS A 775 14.36 1.94 55.30
C LYS A 775 14.51 3.27 56.03
N GLN A 776 13.89 4.33 55.60
CA GLN A 776 13.86 5.63 56.26
C GLN A 776 13.16 5.55 57.64
N GLU A 777 12.03 4.87 57.76
CA GLU A 777 11.35 4.65 59.04
C GLU A 777 12.24 3.90 60.01
N ASN A 778 12.98 2.89 59.56
CA ASN A 778 13.91 2.13 60.41
C ASN A 778 15.15 2.95 60.80
N GLU A 779 15.65 3.80 59.94
CA GLU A 779 16.76 4.73 60.26
C GLU A 779 16.33 5.76 61.30
N ILE A 780 15.12 6.34 61.16
CA ILE A 780 14.55 7.29 62.16
C ILE A 780 14.32 6.61 63.50
N ILE A 781 13.86 5.35 63.51
CA ILE A 781 13.68 4.58 64.76
C ILE A 781 15.03 4.29 65.40
N GLN A 782 16.08 3.98 64.62
CA GLN A 782 17.42 3.79 65.15
C GLN A 782 18.03 5.08 65.68
N ASP A 783 17.85 6.21 65.03
CA ASP A 783 18.32 7.51 65.50
C ASP A 783 17.60 7.96 66.75
N ASN A 784 16.28 7.77 66.86
CA ASN A 784 15.51 8.05 68.03
C ASN A 784 15.92 7.14 69.24
N ASN A 785 16.17 5.86 68.97
CA ASN A 785 16.68 4.97 70.00
C ASN A 785 18.11 5.32 70.48
N ASN A 786 18.97 5.85 69.55
CA ASN A 786 20.30 6.35 69.87
C ASN A 786 20.23 7.66 70.65
N ILE A 787 19.22 8.52 70.45
CA ILE A 787 18.98 9.75 71.22
C ILE A 787 18.49 9.38 72.62
N GLU A 788 17.56 8.44 72.77
CA GLU A 788 17.11 7.97 74.10
C GLU A 788 18.22 7.29 74.88
N ILE A 789 19.17 6.57 74.28
CA ILE A 789 20.33 5.95 74.89
C ILE A 789 21.31 7.05 75.40
N ASN A 790 21.56 8.11 74.59
CA ASN A 790 22.42 9.22 74.93
C ASN A 790 21.81 10.10 76.06
N ASP A 791 20.50 10.34 76.08
CA ASP A 791 19.82 11.05 77.20
C ASP A 791 19.81 10.22 78.49
N ASN A 792 19.78 8.91 78.50
CA ASN A 792 19.94 8.01 79.65
C ASN A 792 21.38 7.96 80.17
N GLU A 793 22.41 8.08 79.29
CA GLU A 793 23.82 8.16 79.78
C GLU A 793 24.13 9.54 80.37
N ILE A 794 23.51 10.64 79.83
CA ILE A 794 23.69 11.99 80.42
C ILE A 794 23.02 12.08 81.79
N ASN A 795 21.88 11.41 82.07
CA ASN A 795 21.23 11.38 83.35
C ASN A 795 21.88 10.44 84.42
N THR A 796 22.72 9.50 84.02
CA THR A 796 23.46 8.64 84.85
C THR A 796 24.79 9.19 85.38
N THR A 797 25.34 10.25 84.68
CA THR A 797 26.59 10.93 85.10
C THR A 797 26.38 12.16 86.00
N SER A 798 25.12 12.62 86.25
CA SER A 798 24.84 13.79 87.06
C SER A 798 24.51 13.40 88.58
N ASN A 799 24.53 12.15 88.97
CA ASN A 799 24.18 11.72 90.36
C ASN A 799 25.32 11.18 91.18
N SER A 800 26.60 11.49 90.83
CA SER A 800 27.76 11.06 91.61
C SER A 800 28.78 12.12 91.99
N GLU A 801 28.36 13.32 92.30
CA GLU A 801 29.22 14.30 93.05
C GLU A 801 28.36 15.14 94.00
N ASN A 802 28.10 14.62 95.18
CA ASN A 802 27.91 15.39 96.43
C ASN A 802 27.91 14.51 97.65
N THR A 803 29.11 14.09 98.18
CA THR A 803 29.42 13.91 99.53
C THR A 803 30.95 13.91 99.75
N PHE A 804 31.50 15.04 100.03
CA PHE A 804 32.54 15.48 100.99
C PHE A 804 33.12 16.82 100.60
#